data_ecfe11b91b433d33c3a8a469d3f15829
#
_entry.id   ecfe11b91b433d33c3a8a469d3f15829
#
_cell.length_a   1.000
_cell.length_b   1.000
_cell.length_c   1.000
_cell.angle_alpha   90.00
_cell.angle_beta   90.00
_cell.angle_gamma   90.00
#
_symmetry.space_group_name_H-M   'P 1'
#
loop_
_entity.id
_entity.type
_entity.pdbx_description
1 polymer ?
#
loop_
_entity_poly.entity_id
_entity_poly.type
_entity_poly.pdbx_seq_one_letter_code
_entity_poly.pdbx_strand_id
1 'polypeptide(L)'
;MSKVIENKFVRLEFGNDGTFLSFRNLATGTELIAPHGLWRLICNCGDNQEIELSAERATSRIAVAPRKFKIEYRDPVGSHGEKLDVKVAILGQIVNEDLHLMITVFNGMSKDNIIKECHFPLLSLSEEASRMALHTSERGGTVWPCLAKAKGSFRNHEAVYQGKHYLYERRITHYPSSGASMNCFELNSGTEGIYFGNHDESFQCTCHIIEEEKPDRINLGMIKLPFLGAGNQVTYENFVISAHTGTWHKGADKYRTWAEKWFKFRETPEALQNFKGWQRIIMRSQYGENFYPFSKMEELCDDGMKAGIDTLLMFGWHTGGHDNDYPNYVVSPALGDKVGLQKGIEAFHAKGGKVILYSNGQLIDHTSDFYRYGNGKNVSTKDFLGNEHIQRWGFSGHGTSSVLLGGRTFSRACPSSREFFGLLKKFIDLAAEVGADGVFFDQLGGGDALCCDSGHGHAVPYTTIMEARSAMLAKLRTYAENKGLSIGIELISDLTAQHVDYIHSNPGGANVVNGGWEEKGEKPSVVQDFSFFRYVFPEVKLSNRDIRDEKDMVRRCNYMLVQNLLADVEVYRCQRSIAEIPAYQEYLGKVNAFKEKHAGVLCGARFRSDALYSCSSDEFYSAGYLTADGDLVIMATLSHLDKCKGSFETPGFKFDSADFLGGGKADKKGAVELERFSVALLKFVPEA
;
A
#
# COMPACT_ATOMS: atom_id res chain seq x y z
N MET A 1 5.13 16.82 -41.09
CA MET A 1 6.04 17.52 -40.12
C MET A 1 5.50 17.28 -38.73
N SER A 2 6.32 16.88 -37.83
CA SER A 2 5.94 16.73 -36.40
C SER A 2 5.65 18.07 -35.73
N LYS A 3 4.97 18.05 -34.63
CA LYS A 3 4.68 19.22 -33.78
C LYS A 3 5.54 19.14 -32.52
N VAL A 4 6.30 20.19 -32.26
CA VAL A 4 7.22 20.26 -31.10
C VAL A 4 6.73 21.31 -30.11
N ILE A 5 6.82 20.98 -28.83
CA ILE A 5 6.55 21.87 -27.70
C ILE A 5 7.69 21.67 -26.71
N GLU A 6 8.35 22.74 -26.32
CA GLU A 6 9.50 22.65 -25.42
C GLU A 6 9.60 23.84 -24.47
N ASN A 7 10.31 23.62 -23.39
CA ASN A 7 10.80 24.64 -22.48
C ASN A 7 12.27 24.33 -22.13
N LYS A 8 12.83 24.95 -21.10
CA LYS A 8 14.21 24.68 -20.69
C LYS A 8 14.44 23.31 -20.02
N PHE A 9 13.36 22.57 -19.67
CA PHE A 9 13.43 21.30 -18.95
C PHE A 9 13.12 20.11 -19.82
N VAL A 10 12.05 20.21 -20.63
CA VAL A 10 11.53 19.08 -21.40
C VAL A 10 11.17 19.49 -22.83
N ARG A 11 11.29 18.53 -23.74
CA ARG A 11 10.83 18.61 -25.13
C ARG A 11 9.86 17.48 -25.43
N LEU A 12 8.71 17.85 -25.98
CA LEU A 12 7.66 16.93 -26.46
C LEU A 12 7.57 17.01 -27.97
N GLU A 13 7.36 15.87 -28.63
CA GLU A 13 7.12 15.80 -30.04
C GLU A 13 5.93 14.92 -30.38
N PHE A 14 5.04 15.41 -31.25
CA PHE A 14 3.84 14.70 -31.66
C PHE A 14 3.81 14.54 -33.18
N GLY A 15 3.36 13.40 -33.69
CA GLY A 15 3.00 13.16 -35.07
C GLY A 15 1.75 13.96 -35.49
N ASN A 16 1.56 14.14 -36.80
CA ASN A 16 0.32 14.77 -37.30
C ASN A 16 -0.93 13.91 -37.03
N ASP A 17 -0.74 12.62 -36.79
CA ASP A 17 -1.74 11.62 -36.42
C ASP A 17 -2.01 11.59 -34.90
N GLY A 18 -1.42 12.49 -34.11
CA GLY A 18 -1.57 12.54 -32.66
C GLY A 18 -0.73 11.54 -31.89
N THR A 19 0.13 10.76 -32.57
CA THR A 19 1.09 9.86 -31.90
C THR A 19 2.06 10.67 -31.06
N PHE A 20 2.29 10.27 -29.80
CA PHE A 20 3.31 10.86 -28.93
C PHE A 20 4.66 10.24 -29.30
N LEU A 21 5.50 11.02 -30.00
CA LEU A 21 6.72 10.53 -30.64
C LEU A 21 7.93 10.59 -29.73
N SER A 22 8.01 11.63 -28.87
CA SER A 22 9.17 11.89 -28.02
C SER A 22 8.78 12.66 -26.76
N PHE A 23 9.36 12.25 -25.65
CA PHE A 23 9.38 12.98 -24.39
C PHE A 23 10.81 12.96 -23.85
N ARG A 24 11.52 14.04 -24.05
CA ARG A 24 12.93 14.14 -23.72
C ARG A 24 13.18 15.01 -22.51
N ASN A 25 13.98 14.50 -21.58
CA ASN A 25 14.57 15.29 -20.50
C ASN A 25 15.74 16.11 -21.07
N LEU A 26 15.62 17.42 -21.11
CA LEU A 26 16.65 18.29 -21.71
C LEU A 26 17.88 18.49 -20.82
N ALA A 27 17.78 18.21 -19.52
CA ALA A 27 18.92 18.31 -18.62
C ALA A 27 19.93 17.17 -18.80
N THR A 28 19.44 15.97 -19.17
CA THR A 28 20.27 14.77 -19.37
C THR A 28 20.40 14.40 -20.86
N GLY A 29 19.45 14.84 -21.69
CA GLY A 29 19.35 14.45 -23.08
C GLY A 29 18.64 13.12 -23.30
N THR A 30 18.15 12.48 -22.23
CA THR A 30 17.53 11.14 -22.29
C THR A 30 16.16 11.17 -22.95
N GLU A 31 15.92 10.24 -23.89
CA GLU A 31 14.60 9.96 -24.45
C GLU A 31 13.84 8.99 -23.53
N LEU A 32 12.68 9.39 -23.05
CA LEU A 32 11.96 8.67 -22.01
C LEU A 32 10.90 7.71 -22.55
N ILE A 33 10.40 7.97 -23.78
CA ILE A 33 9.33 7.17 -24.39
C ILE A 33 9.71 6.68 -25.78
N ALA A 34 9.04 5.62 -26.21
CA ALA A 34 8.95 5.20 -27.62
C ALA A 34 7.63 5.72 -28.22
N PRO A 35 7.55 5.91 -29.56
CA PRO A 35 6.33 6.37 -30.20
C PRO A 35 5.11 5.49 -29.90
N HIS A 36 4.05 6.10 -29.36
CA HIS A 36 2.81 5.41 -28.98
C HIS A 36 1.62 6.37 -28.90
N GLY A 37 0.39 5.84 -28.97
CA GLY A 37 -0.83 6.59 -28.67
C GLY A 37 -1.01 6.80 -27.18
N LEU A 38 -1.54 7.96 -26.80
CA LEU A 38 -1.70 8.31 -25.37
C LEU A 38 -2.91 7.66 -24.71
N TRP A 39 -3.82 7.06 -25.48
CA TRP A 39 -5.06 6.51 -24.91
C TRP A 39 -5.50 5.22 -25.61
N ARG A 40 -6.23 4.43 -24.83
CA ARG A 40 -6.98 3.26 -25.26
C ARG A 40 -8.30 3.21 -24.50
N LEU A 41 -9.40 2.86 -25.14
CA LEU A 41 -10.71 2.66 -24.52
C LEU A 41 -11.15 1.22 -24.71
N ILE A 42 -11.79 0.66 -23.68
CA ILE A 42 -12.45 -0.63 -23.76
C ILE A 42 -13.96 -0.40 -23.70
N CYS A 43 -14.63 -0.78 -24.79
CA CYS A 43 -16.07 -0.61 -24.94
C CYS A 43 -16.78 -1.96 -24.87
N ASN A 44 -18.01 -1.95 -24.38
CA ASN A 44 -18.93 -3.09 -24.48
C ASN A 44 -20.03 -2.71 -25.48
N CYS A 45 -20.13 -3.41 -26.60
CA CYS A 45 -21.00 -3.07 -27.71
C CYS A 45 -21.90 -4.27 -28.06
N GLY A 46 -23.22 -4.01 -28.19
CA GLY A 46 -24.19 -5.04 -28.54
C GLY A 46 -24.01 -6.32 -27.70
N ASP A 47 -24.51 -7.43 -28.00
CA ASP A 47 -24.44 -8.74 -27.32
C ASP A 47 -23.20 -9.02 -26.43
N ASN A 48 -22.77 -8.00 -25.65
CA ASN A 48 -21.58 -7.99 -24.78
C ASN A 48 -20.22 -8.16 -25.54
N GLN A 49 -20.15 -7.80 -26.80
CA GLN A 49 -18.90 -7.80 -27.52
C GLN A 49 -17.96 -6.70 -26.98
N GLU A 50 -16.77 -7.12 -26.56
CA GLU A 50 -15.73 -6.20 -26.12
C GLU A 50 -14.94 -5.68 -27.32
N ILE A 51 -14.83 -4.36 -27.44
CA ILE A 51 -14.13 -3.68 -28.54
C ILE A 51 -13.09 -2.75 -27.93
N GLU A 52 -11.85 -2.87 -28.40
CA GLU A 52 -10.78 -1.95 -28.08
C GLU A 52 -10.70 -0.84 -29.11
N LEU A 53 -10.66 0.41 -28.66
CA LEU A 53 -10.36 1.61 -29.44
C LEU A 53 -9.02 2.19 -29.00
N SER A 54 -8.24 2.71 -29.93
CA SER A 54 -6.96 3.34 -29.60
C SER A 54 -6.70 4.60 -30.41
N ALA A 55 -5.73 5.40 -29.96
CA ALA A 55 -5.31 6.63 -30.63
C ALA A 55 -4.83 6.38 -32.08
N GLU A 56 -4.13 5.27 -32.28
CA GLU A 56 -3.53 4.91 -33.60
C GLU A 56 -4.58 4.58 -34.65
N ARG A 57 -5.79 4.22 -34.22
CA ARG A 57 -6.89 3.85 -35.13
C ARG A 57 -7.97 4.92 -35.24
N ALA A 58 -7.64 6.16 -34.84
CA ALA A 58 -8.57 7.29 -34.88
C ALA A 58 -8.08 8.39 -35.80
N THR A 59 -9.02 9.13 -36.40
CA THR A 59 -8.69 10.36 -37.14
C THR A 59 -8.38 11.46 -36.08
N SER A 60 -7.23 12.11 -36.22
CA SER A 60 -6.80 13.12 -35.26
C SER A 60 -6.56 14.49 -35.87
N ARG A 61 -6.66 15.51 -35.01
CA ARG A 61 -6.25 16.88 -35.28
C ARG A 61 -5.49 17.42 -34.09
N ILE A 62 -4.24 17.86 -34.30
CA ILE A 62 -3.41 18.46 -33.25
C ILE A 62 -3.25 19.96 -33.48
N ALA A 63 -3.45 20.72 -32.41
CA ALA A 63 -3.15 22.15 -32.31
C ALA A 63 -2.13 22.35 -31.21
N VAL A 64 -1.09 23.14 -31.45
CA VAL A 64 -0.03 23.47 -30.49
C VAL A 64 0.06 24.98 -30.28
N ALA A 65 0.41 25.38 -29.08
CA ALA A 65 0.73 26.75 -28.69
C ALA A 65 1.96 26.69 -27.77
N PRO A 66 2.59 27.83 -27.44
CA PRO A 66 3.68 27.80 -26.49
C PRO A 66 3.28 27.10 -25.17
N ARG A 67 3.96 25.97 -24.85
CA ARG A 67 3.74 25.13 -23.65
C ARG A 67 2.36 24.46 -23.53
N LYS A 68 1.52 24.49 -24.58
CA LYS A 68 0.20 23.85 -24.56
C LYS A 68 -0.08 23.12 -25.87
N PHE A 69 -0.89 22.05 -25.77
CA PHE A 69 -1.41 21.38 -26.96
C PHE A 69 -2.84 20.89 -26.71
N LYS A 70 -3.56 20.69 -27.81
CA LYS A 70 -4.84 19.99 -27.85
C LYS A 70 -4.79 18.98 -28.97
N ILE A 71 -5.20 17.75 -28.68
CA ILE A 71 -5.39 16.70 -29.69
C ILE A 71 -6.86 16.27 -29.63
N GLU A 72 -7.52 16.30 -30.76
CA GLU A 72 -8.90 15.81 -30.93
C GLU A 72 -8.88 14.59 -31.82
N TYR A 73 -9.52 13.52 -31.36
CA TYR A 73 -9.68 12.26 -32.06
C TYR A 73 -11.16 12.01 -32.33
N ARG A 74 -11.46 11.48 -33.55
CA ARG A 74 -12.81 11.17 -34.00
C ARG A 74 -12.81 9.86 -34.78
N ASP A 75 -13.98 9.25 -34.80
CA ASP A 75 -14.27 8.08 -35.64
C ASP A 75 -13.24 6.95 -35.48
N PRO A 76 -12.90 6.54 -34.23
CA PRO A 76 -11.95 5.48 -34.06
C PRO A 76 -12.49 4.18 -34.62
N VAL A 77 -11.57 3.38 -35.21
CA VAL A 77 -11.88 2.05 -35.72
C VAL A 77 -11.57 1.02 -34.63
N GLY A 78 -12.54 0.21 -34.30
CA GLY A 78 -12.43 -0.82 -33.28
C GLY A 78 -11.51 -1.98 -33.65
N SER A 79 -11.23 -2.84 -32.68
CA SER A 79 -10.34 -4.01 -32.85
C SER A 79 -10.81 -4.99 -33.93
N HIS A 80 -12.09 -4.99 -34.28
CA HIS A 80 -12.68 -5.85 -35.32
C HIS A 80 -13.09 -5.07 -36.61
N GLY A 81 -12.67 -3.81 -36.75
CA GLY A 81 -12.91 -2.99 -37.94
C GLY A 81 -14.18 -2.12 -37.87
N GLU A 82 -14.87 -2.06 -36.73
CA GLU A 82 -16.07 -1.25 -36.53
C GLU A 82 -15.72 0.24 -36.45
N LYS A 83 -16.48 1.10 -37.10
CA LYS A 83 -16.42 2.55 -36.91
C LYS A 83 -17.41 2.92 -35.80
N LEU A 84 -16.90 3.53 -34.75
CA LEU A 84 -17.70 3.90 -33.58
C LEU A 84 -17.72 5.43 -33.42
N ASP A 85 -18.89 6.01 -33.15
CA ASP A 85 -19.03 7.44 -32.86
C ASP A 85 -18.55 7.70 -31.43
N VAL A 86 -17.24 7.78 -31.28
CA VAL A 86 -16.57 8.16 -30.05
C VAL A 86 -15.65 9.35 -30.34
N LYS A 87 -15.66 10.34 -29.45
CA LYS A 87 -14.77 11.49 -29.54
C LYS A 87 -13.89 11.57 -28.31
N VAL A 88 -12.60 11.76 -28.53
CA VAL A 88 -11.63 11.94 -27.46
C VAL A 88 -10.89 13.26 -27.67
N ALA A 89 -10.78 14.04 -26.61
CA ALA A 89 -9.97 15.27 -26.63
C ALA A 89 -8.95 15.22 -25.48
N ILE A 90 -7.68 15.48 -25.82
CA ILE A 90 -6.59 15.59 -24.85
C ILE A 90 -6.12 17.03 -24.82
N LEU A 91 -6.00 17.57 -23.62
CA LEU A 91 -5.32 18.83 -23.36
C LEU A 91 -4.06 18.58 -22.57
N GLY A 92 -2.96 19.21 -22.97
CA GLY A 92 -1.70 19.14 -22.27
C GLY A 92 -1.06 20.50 -22.09
N GLN A 93 -0.37 20.68 -20.96
CA GLN A 93 0.37 21.89 -20.63
C GLN A 93 1.69 21.53 -19.95
N ILE A 94 2.79 22.16 -20.37
CA ILE A 94 4.09 22.06 -19.69
C ILE A 94 4.20 23.20 -18.68
N VAL A 95 4.48 22.83 -17.43
CA VAL A 95 4.77 23.76 -16.31
C VAL A 95 6.07 23.29 -15.65
N ASN A 96 7.16 24.04 -15.83
CA ASN A 96 8.51 23.60 -15.47
C ASN A 96 8.85 22.25 -16.13
N GLU A 97 9.24 21.23 -15.34
CA GLU A 97 9.50 19.86 -15.79
C GLU A 97 8.24 18.98 -15.90
N ASP A 98 7.08 19.53 -15.52
CA ASP A 98 5.82 18.78 -15.43
C ASP A 98 4.98 18.92 -16.70
N LEU A 99 4.52 17.81 -17.21
CA LEU A 99 3.48 17.71 -18.22
C LEU A 99 2.14 17.40 -17.54
N HIS A 100 1.26 18.38 -17.48
CA HIS A 100 -0.11 18.23 -17.00
C HIS A 100 -1.02 17.81 -18.13
N LEU A 101 -1.80 16.76 -17.90
CA LEU A 101 -2.69 16.17 -18.90
C LEU A 101 -4.12 16.06 -18.42
N MET A 102 -5.05 16.21 -19.35
CA MET A 102 -6.49 16.00 -19.17
C MET A 102 -7.04 15.29 -20.40
N ILE A 103 -7.99 14.37 -20.19
CA ILE A 103 -8.72 13.69 -21.25
C ILE A 103 -10.22 13.89 -21.08
N THR A 104 -10.90 14.18 -22.20
CA THR A 104 -12.37 14.18 -22.28
C THR A 104 -12.80 13.12 -23.28
N VAL A 105 -13.74 12.27 -22.88
CA VAL A 105 -14.29 11.18 -23.70
C VAL A 105 -15.79 11.40 -23.85
N PHE A 106 -16.28 11.42 -25.08
CA PHE A 106 -17.71 11.47 -25.42
C PHE A 106 -18.13 10.15 -26.08
N ASN A 107 -19.19 9.54 -25.57
CA ASN A 107 -19.79 8.32 -26.10
C ASN A 107 -20.99 8.67 -26.98
N GLY A 108 -20.82 8.75 -28.30
CA GLY A 108 -21.88 8.95 -29.27
C GLY A 108 -22.47 7.67 -29.83
N MET A 109 -22.07 6.48 -29.35
CA MET A 109 -22.54 5.19 -29.81
C MET A 109 -24.03 4.97 -29.53
N SER A 110 -24.60 3.86 -30.01
CA SER A 110 -25.99 3.47 -29.74
C SER A 110 -26.24 3.20 -28.26
N LYS A 111 -27.53 3.24 -27.85
CA LYS A 111 -28.00 3.28 -26.45
C LYS A 111 -27.45 2.15 -25.56
N ASP A 112 -27.20 0.98 -26.13
CA ASP A 112 -26.79 -0.19 -25.35
C ASP A 112 -25.26 -0.35 -25.26
N ASN A 113 -24.51 0.60 -25.81
CA ASN A 113 -23.05 0.58 -25.85
C ASN A 113 -22.45 1.47 -24.75
N ILE A 114 -21.51 0.93 -24.02
CA ILE A 114 -20.84 1.62 -22.92
C ILE A 114 -19.32 1.62 -23.11
N ILE A 115 -18.66 2.67 -22.67
CA ILE A 115 -17.21 2.73 -22.51
C ILE A 115 -16.90 2.35 -21.07
N LYS A 116 -16.30 1.17 -20.86
CA LYS A 116 -16.02 0.62 -19.54
C LYS A 116 -14.73 1.16 -18.93
N GLU A 117 -13.67 1.22 -19.77
CA GLU A 117 -12.33 1.60 -19.32
C GLU A 117 -11.77 2.71 -20.21
N CYS A 118 -11.06 3.65 -19.57
CA CYS A 118 -10.29 4.69 -20.21
C CYS A 118 -8.84 4.58 -19.72
N HIS A 119 -7.96 4.00 -20.55
CA HIS A 119 -6.52 3.93 -20.31
C HIS A 119 -5.90 5.25 -20.74
N PHE A 120 -5.48 6.05 -19.77
CA PHE A 120 -4.88 7.35 -20.01
C PHE A 120 -4.20 7.92 -18.75
N PRO A 121 -3.02 8.53 -18.88
CA PRO A 121 -2.11 8.46 -20.02
C PRO A 121 -1.52 7.05 -20.14
N LEU A 122 -1.26 6.63 -21.36
CA LEU A 122 -0.57 5.38 -21.67
C LEU A 122 0.77 5.71 -22.34
N LEU A 123 1.88 5.33 -21.71
CA LEU A 123 3.23 5.64 -22.19
C LEU A 123 3.95 4.35 -22.54
N SER A 124 4.48 4.26 -23.74
CA SER A 124 5.44 3.23 -24.10
C SER A 124 6.85 3.71 -23.75
N LEU A 125 7.58 2.93 -22.96
CA LEU A 125 8.91 3.32 -22.50
C LEU A 125 9.95 3.17 -23.62
N SER A 126 10.92 4.07 -23.65
CA SER A 126 12.14 3.88 -24.44
C SER A 126 12.96 2.70 -23.89
N GLU A 127 13.91 2.22 -24.66
CA GLU A 127 14.82 1.17 -24.20
C GLU A 127 15.60 1.63 -22.93
N GLU A 128 16.02 2.89 -22.91
CA GLU A 128 16.75 3.49 -21.80
C GLU A 128 15.88 3.61 -20.53
N ALA A 129 14.68 4.15 -20.65
CA ALA A 129 13.74 4.27 -19.54
C ALA A 129 13.31 2.90 -19.01
N SER A 130 13.16 1.89 -19.87
CA SER A 130 12.81 0.53 -19.45
C SER A 130 13.87 -0.17 -18.58
N ARG A 131 15.12 0.31 -18.62
CA ARG A 131 16.21 -0.19 -17.76
C ARG A 131 16.27 0.46 -16.38
N MET A 132 15.52 1.54 -16.17
CA MET A 132 15.41 2.20 -14.86
C MET A 132 14.71 1.30 -13.84
N ALA A 133 14.94 1.60 -12.56
CA ALA A 133 14.15 1.00 -11.47
C ALA A 133 12.74 1.61 -11.47
N LEU A 134 11.72 0.76 -11.33
CA LEU A 134 10.35 1.22 -11.14
C LEU A 134 9.97 1.09 -9.65
N HIS A 135 9.62 2.20 -9.05
CA HIS A 135 9.04 2.28 -7.71
C HIS A 135 7.52 2.41 -7.83
N THR A 136 6.79 1.42 -7.32
CA THR A 136 5.33 1.45 -7.19
C THR A 136 4.94 1.55 -5.72
N SER A 137 3.72 1.98 -5.45
CA SER A 137 3.18 2.03 -4.09
C SER A 137 2.45 0.75 -3.68
N GLU A 138 2.57 -0.33 -4.44
CA GLU A 138 1.95 -1.62 -4.12
C GLU A 138 2.37 -2.06 -2.71
N ARG A 139 1.37 -2.27 -1.84
CA ARG A 139 1.56 -2.67 -0.43
C ARG A 139 2.51 -1.78 0.38
N GLY A 140 2.52 -0.49 0.07
CA GLY A 140 3.39 0.50 0.69
C GLY A 140 4.73 0.71 0.00
N GLY A 141 5.10 -0.16 -0.94
CA GLY A 141 6.30 0.00 -1.76
C GLY A 141 6.78 -1.30 -2.36
N THR A 142 6.85 -1.34 -3.69
CA THR A 142 7.46 -2.43 -4.46
C THR A 142 8.40 -1.82 -5.48
N VAL A 143 9.63 -2.30 -5.50
CA VAL A 143 10.68 -1.84 -6.42
C VAL A 143 11.02 -2.95 -7.40
N TRP A 144 11.05 -2.60 -8.67
CA TRP A 144 11.54 -3.42 -9.77
C TRP A 144 12.90 -2.83 -10.18
N PRO A 145 14.04 -3.37 -9.70
CA PRO A 145 15.36 -2.71 -9.86
C PRO A 145 15.78 -2.46 -11.30
N CYS A 146 15.26 -3.26 -12.24
CA CYS A 146 15.39 -3.04 -13.67
C CYS A 146 14.13 -3.58 -14.36
N LEU A 147 13.25 -2.70 -14.79
CA LEU A 147 11.96 -3.09 -15.32
C LEU A 147 12.08 -3.98 -16.56
N ALA A 148 13.04 -3.72 -17.45
CA ALA A 148 13.28 -4.54 -18.64
C ALA A 148 13.67 -6.00 -18.31
N LYS A 149 14.32 -6.25 -17.16
CA LYS A 149 14.67 -7.61 -16.70
C LYS A 149 13.49 -8.33 -16.05
N ALA A 150 12.43 -7.62 -15.68
CA ALA A 150 11.24 -8.18 -15.04
C ALA A 150 10.18 -8.64 -16.07
N LYS A 151 10.47 -8.54 -17.37
CA LYS A 151 9.60 -9.06 -18.45
C LYS A 151 9.23 -10.52 -18.19
N GLY A 152 7.98 -10.89 -18.47
CA GLY A 152 7.44 -12.22 -18.19
C GLY A 152 6.99 -12.42 -16.74
N SER A 153 7.20 -11.46 -15.83
CA SER A 153 6.83 -11.55 -14.41
C SER A 153 5.74 -10.56 -13.96
N PHE A 154 5.14 -9.80 -14.91
CA PHE A 154 4.15 -8.77 -14.57
C PHE A 154 2.78 -9.31 -14.17
N ARG A 155 2.48 -10.57 -14.44
CA ARG A 155 1.16 -11.14 -14.16
C ARG A 155 0.80 -11.05 -12.68
N ASN A 156 -0.39 -10.56 -12.41
CA ASN A 156 -1.04 -10.67 -11.11
C ASN A 156 -2.46 -11.24 -11.27
N HIS A 157 -3.17 -11.40 -10.16
CA HIS A 157 -4.49 -12.02 -10.16
C HIS A 157 -5.48 -11.27 -11.06
N GLU A 158 -5.49 -9.96 -11.02
CA GLU A 158 -6.37 -9.10 -11.83
C GLU A 158 -6.06 -9.25 -13.31
N ALA A 159 -4.77 -9.29 -13.68
CA ALA A 159 -4.34 -9.48 -15.06
C ALA A 159 -4.74 -10.84 -15.63
N VAL A 160 -4.81 -11.89 -14.81
CA VAL A 160 -5.26 -13.23 -15.26
C VAL A 160 -6.71 -13.21 -15.70
N TYR A 161 -7.59 -12.47 -15.02
CA TYR A 161 -8.99 -12.34 -15.40
C TYR A 161 -9.20 -11.43 -16.61
N GLN A 162 -8.43 -10.38 -16.74
CA GLN A 162 -8.52 -9.39 -17.80
C GLN A 162 -7.66 -9.76 -19.00
N GLY A 163 -6.63 -10.57 -18.80
CA GLY A 163 -5.65 -10.98 -19.80
C GLY A 163 -6.13 -12.04 -20.78
N LYS A 164 -7.42 -12.18 -21.06
CA LYS A 164 -7.93 -13.06 -22.14
C LYS A 164 -7.44 -12.68 -23.53
N HIS A 165 -6.97 -11.46 -23.71
CA HIS A 165 -6.41 -10.97 -24.96
C HIS A 165 -4.89 -11.15 -25.01
N TYR A 166 -4.41 -12.29 -24.78
CA TYR A 166 -3.12 -12.97 -25.00
C TYR A 166 -1.94 -12.19 -25.67
N LEU A 167 -2.16 -10.91 -25.99
CA LEU A 167 -1.14 -10.05 -26.62
C LEU A 167 -0.23 -9.38 -25.60
N TYR A 168 -0.67 -9.28 -24.32
CA TYR A 168 0.03 -8.53 -23.31
C TYR A 168 0.19 -9.35 -22.02
N GLU A 169 1.37 -9.27 -21.40
CA GLU A 169 1.52 -9.57 -20.00
C GLU A 169 1.26 -8.31 -19.21
N ARG A 170 0.35 -8.37 -18.24
CA ARG A 170 -0.14 -7.21 -17.50
C ARG A 170 -0.01 -7.40 -16.01
N ARG A 171 0.34 -6.31 -15.32
CA ARG A 171 0.12 -6.12 -13.90
C ARG A 171 -0.81 -4.94 -13.71
N ILE A 172 -1.93 -5.19 -13.07
CA ILE A 172 -2.94 -4.17 -12.76
C ILE A 172 -3.08 -4.10 -11.25
N THR A 173 -2.95 -2.89 -10.69
CA THR A 173 -3.16 -2.60 -9.28
C THR A 173 -4.08 -1.41 -9.16
N HIS A 174 -5.01 -1.43 -8.22
CA HIS A 174 -5.99 -0.36 -8.10
C HIS A 174 -5.74 0.54 -6.90
N TYR A 175 -5.97 1.83 -7.10
CA TYR A 175 -5.92 2.90 -6.11
C TYR A 175 -7.34 3.47 -5.89
N PRO A 176 -7.74 3.90 -4.68
CA PRO A 176 -7.03 3.73 -3.42
C PRO A 176 -7.14 2.31 -2.87
N SER A 177 -6.04 1.67 -2.55
CA SER A 177 -6.02 0.34 -1.91
C SER A 177 -4.60 -0.06 -1.53
N SER A 178 -4.45 -1.24 -0.92
CA SER A 178 -3.12 -1.85 -0.77
C SER A 178 -2.51 -2.32 -2.10
N GLY A 179 -3.29 -2.44 -3.16
CA GLY A 179 -2.81 -2.68 -4.52
C GLY A 179 -1.97 -1.51 -5.04
N ALA A 180 -2.46 -0.28 -4.81
CA ALA A 180 -1.71 0.95 -4.98
C ALA A 180 -2.01 1.87 -3.80
N SER A 181 -1.07 1.97 -2.87
CA SER A 181 -1.24 2.74 -1.63
C SER A 181 -1.15 4.25 -1.84
N MET A 182 -0.63 4.69 -2.99
CA MET A 182 -0.55 6.06 -3.48
C MET A 182 -0.89 6.10 -4.97
N ASN A 183 -1.44 7.21 -5.45
CA ASN A 183 -1.84 7.33 -6.86
C ASN A 183 -0.68 7.77 -7.76
N CYS A 184 0.45 7.12 -7.64
CA CYS A 184 1.64 7.41 -8.42
C CYS A 184 2.59 6.21 -8.51
N PHE A 185 3.52 6.33 -9.45
CA PHE A 185 4.73 5.52 -9.54
C PHE A 185 5.88 6.36 -10.09
N GLU A 186 7.10 5.87 -9.94
CA GLU A 186 8.34 6.55 -10.29
C GLU A 186 9.30 5.59 -10.97
N LEU A 187 9.79 5.94 -12.16
CA LEU A 187 10.94 5.32 -12.80
C LEU A 187 12.20 6.14 -12.48
N ASN A 188 13.28 5.51 -12.05
CA ASN A 188 14.49 6.22 -11.68
C ASN A 188 15.77 5.44 -11.98
N SER A 189 16.78 6.13 -12.50
CA SER A 189 18.13 5.60 -12.75
C SER A 189 19.12 5.84 -11.59
N GLY A 190 18.71 6.57 -10.56
CA GLY A 190 19.59 7.12 -9.50
C GLY A 190 20.03 8.55 -9.76
N THR A 191 20.02 9.03 -11.00
CA THR A 191 20.43 10.40 -11.40
C THR A 191 19.36 11.18 -12.13
N GLU A 192 18.36 10.51 -12.64
CA GLU A 192 17.19 11.09 -13.28
C GLU A 192 15.99 10.15 -13.18
N GLY A 193 14.78 10.67 -13.35
CA GLY A 193 13.56 9.89 -13.27
C GLY A 193 12.38 10.47 -14.00
N ILE A 194 11.33 9.66 -14.02
CA ILE A 194 10.00 10.00 -14.52
C ILE A 194 8.99 9.73 -13.41
N TYR A 195 8.46 10.79 -12.83
CA TYR A 195 7.28 10.71 -11.98
C TYR A 195 6.03 10.62 -12.82
N PHE A 196 5.11 9.74 -12.45
CA PHE A 196 3.81 9.59 -13.06
C PHE A 196 2.73 9.46 -12.00
N GLY A 197 1.83 10.43 -11.90
CA GLY A 197 0.77 10.49 -10.89
C GLY A 197 -0.56 11.02 -11.43
N ASN A 198 -1.64 10.70 -10.72
CA ASN A 198 -2.93 11.34 -10.89
C ASN A 198 -3.37 12.02 -9.59
N HIS A 199 -3.37 13.34 -9.58
CA HIS A 199 -3.67 14.19 -8.44
C HIS A 199 -5.18 14.49 -8.37
N ASP A 200 -6.00 13.43 -8.40
CA ASP A 200 -7.46 13.49 -8.38
C ASP A 200 -8.00 13.47 -6.94
N GLU A 201 -8.48 14.62 -6.46
CA GLU A 201 -9.05 14.77 -5.11
C GLU A 201 -10.46 14.17 -4.97
N SER A 202 -11.06 13.66 -6.04
CA SER A 202 -12.30 12.88 -5.97
C SER A 202 -12.08 11.43 -5.52
N PHE A 203 -10.82 10.98 -5.51
CA PHE A 203 -10.41 9.61 -5.15
C PHE A 203 -11.19 8.51 -5.88
N GLN A 204 -11.56 8.77 -7.12
CA GLN A 204 -12.16 7.75 -7.96
C GLN A 204 -11.17 6.60 -8.19
N CYS A 205 -11.70 5.38 -8.21
CA CYS A 205 -10.92 4.20 -8.51
C CYS A 205 -10.07 4.41 -9.78
N THR A 206 -8.77 4.26 -9.63
CA THR A 206 -7.78 4.39 -10.71
C THR A 206 -6.93 3.14 -10.70
N CYS A 207 -6.86 2.41 -11.80
CA CYS A 207 -5.94 1.28 -11.87
C CYS A 207 -4.61 1.75 -12.46
N HIS A 208 -3.50 1.29 -11.86
CA HIS A 208 -2.17 1.41 -12.45
C HIS A 208 -1.92 0.19 -13.30
N ILE A 209 -1.35 0.37 -14.49
CA ILE A 209 -1.03 -0.73 -15.40
C ILE A 209 0.45 -0.70 -15.75
N ILE A 210 1.08 -1.88 -15.64
CA ILE A 210 2.36 -2.23 -16.26
C ILE A 210 2.04 -3.31 -17.28
N GLU A 211 2.43 -3.12 -18.52
CA GLU A 211 2.03 -4.02 -19.60
C GLU A 211 3.22 -4.30 -20.52
N GLU A 212 3.48 -5.57 -20.80
CA GLU A 212 4.43 -5.97 -21.83
C GLU A 212 3.68 -6.19 -23.13
N GLU A 213 3.79 -5.22 -24.04
CA GLU A 213 3.28 -5.33 -25.40
C GLU A 213 4.30 -6.05 -26.28
N LYS A 214 3.89 -7.10 -26.97
CA LYS A 214 4.80 -7.83 -27.86
C LYS A 214 5.04 -7.06 -29.17
N PRO A 215 6.28 -7.08 -29.70
CA PRO A 215 7.37 -8.00 -29.33
C PRO A 215 8.32 -7.52 -28.23
N ASP A 216 8.37 -6.28 -27.77
CA ASP A 216 9.38 -5.87 -26.78
C ASP A 216 9.16 -4.49 -26.17
N ARG A 217 7.90 -4.08 -26.01
CA ARG A 217 7.55 -2.83 -25.38
C ARG A 217 7.06 -3.02 -23.97
N ILE A 218 7.42 -2.10 -23.11
CA ILE A 218 6.81 -1.95 -21.78
C ILE A 218 6.01 -0.65 -21.78
N ASN A 219 4.73 -0.76 -21.48
CA ASN A 219 3.84 0.36 -21.32
C ASN A 219 3.53 0.58 -19.83
N LEU A 220 3.52 1.83 -19.43
CA LEU A 220 3.02 2.28 -18.12
C LEU A 220 1.82 3.19 -18.32
N GLY A 221 0.82 3.07 -17.46
CA GLY A 221 -0.35 3.92 -17.59
C GLY A 221 -1.30 3.84 -16.41
N MET A 222 -2.38 4.58 -16.55
CA MET A 222 -3.48 4.57 -15.59
C MET A 222 -4.79 4.27 -16.32
N ILE A 223 -5.71 3.62 -15.62
CA ILE A 223 -7.03 3.25 -16.12
C ILE A 223 -8.07 3.88 -15.22
N LYS A 224 -8.96 4.68 -15.79
CA LYS A 224 -10.20 5.13 -15.18
C LYS A 224 -11.36 4.25 -15.64
N LEU A 225 -12.36 4.11 -14.78
CA LEU A 225 -13.53 3.24 -14.99
C LEU A 225 -14.80 4.08 -15.17
N PRO A 226 -15.03 4.71 -16.34
CA PRO A 226 -16.14 5.62 -16.56
C PRO A 226 -17.51 4.94 -16.58
N PHE A 227 -17.63 3.73 -17.08
CA PHE A 227 -18.90 3.09 -17.38
C PHE A 227 -19.85 4.04 -18.13
N LEU A 228 -19.31 4.72 -19.11
CA LEU A 228 -19.93 5.84 -19.81
C LEU A 228 -20.99 5.34 -20.79
N GLY A 229 -22.26 5.56 -20.50
CA GLY A 229 -23.38 5.26 -21.38
C GLY A 229 -23.47 6.20 -22.58
N ALA A 230 -24.24 5.81 -23.57
CA ALA A 230 -24.48 6.56 -24.81
C ALA A 230 -24.99 7.99 -24.56
N GLY A 231 -24.51 8.95 -25.34
CA GLY A 231 -24.86 10.37 -25.25
C GLY A 231 -24.18 11.12 -24.11
N ASN A 232 -23.38 10.46 -23.27
CA ASN A 232 -22.71 11.10 -22.16
C ASN A 232 -21.25 11.42 -22.45
N GLN A 233 -20.71 12.31 -21.60
CA GLN A 233 -19.30 12.73 -21.63
C GLN A 233 -18.71 12.66 -20.24
N VAL A 234 -17.41 12.32 -20.15
CA VAL A 234 -16.62 12.38 -18.94
C VAL A 234 -15.31 13.10 -19.19
N THR A 235 -14.81 13.79 -18.18
CA THR A 235 -13.48 14.41 -18.20
C THR A 235 -12.70 13.94 -16.99
N TYR A 236 -11.45 13.50 -17.22
CA TYR A 236 -10.48 13.16 -16.20
C TYR A 236 -9.30 14.11 -16.26
N GLU A 237 -8.94 14.65 -15.12
CA GLU A 237 -7.95 15.73 -14.98
C GLU A 237 -6.81 15.35 -14.06
N ASN A 238 -5.85 16.28 -13.94
CA ASN A 238 -4.77 16.22 -12.96
C ASN A 238 -3.82 15.02 -13.09
N PHE A 239 -3.65 14.50 -14.31
CA PHE A 239 -2.53 13.61 -14.58
C PHE A 239 -1.25 14.44 -14.72
N VAL A 240 -0.20 14.02 -14.02
CA VAL A 240 1.10 14.70 -13.99
C VAL A 240 2.19 13.71 -14.37
N ILE A 241 2.94 14.02 -15.42
CA ILE A 241 4.15 13.29 -15.79
C ILE A 241 5.30 14.27 -15.67
N SER A 242 6.33 13.95 -14.89
CA SER A 242 7.47 14.83 -14.66
C SER A 242 8.77 14.15 -15.01
N ALA A 243 9.57 14.77 -15.88
CA ALA A 243 10.93 14.34 -16.15
C ALA A 243 11.88 15.20 -15.31
N HIS A 244 12.61 14.58 -14.40
CA HIS A 244 13.47 15.31 -13.46
C HIS A 244 14.87 14.71 -13.36
N THR A 245 15.82 15.50 -12.85
CA THR A 245 17.14 15.03 -12.42
C THR A 245 17.10 14.65 -10.94
N GLY A 246 17.95 13.72 -10.54
CA GLY A 246 18.10 13.24 -9.17
C GLY A 246 17.44 11.89 -8.93
N THR A 247 17.32 11.55 -7.66
CA THR A 247 16.80 10.25 -7.20
C THR A 247 15.27 10.23 -7.17
N TRP A 248 14.71 9.05 -6.95
CA TRP A 248 13.25 8.79 -6.84
C TRP A 248 12.54 9.66 -5.78
N HIS A 249 13.29 10.22 -4.84
CA HIS A 249 12.75 11.14 -3.83
C HIS A 249 12.10 12.39 -4.44
N LYS A 250 12.53 12.80 -5.63
CA LYS A 250 11.93 13.95 -6.34
C LYS A 250 10.48 13.69 -6.73
N GLY A 251 10.19 12.50 -7.24
CA GLY A 251 8.80 12.09 -7.50
C GLY A 251 7.99 11.94 -6.21
N ALA A 252 8.58 11.38 -5.17
CA ALA A 252 7.96 11.28 -3.84
C ALA A 252 7.65 12.66 -3.24
N ASP A 253 8.54 13.65 -3.37
CA ASP A 253 8.31 15.03 -2.93
C ASP A 253 7.15 15.70 -3.70
N LYS A 254 6.99 15.40 -5.01
CA LYS A 254 5.84 15.89 -5.78
C LYS A 254 4.52 15.31 -5.27
N TYR A 255 4.51 14.01 -4.98
CA TYR A 255 3.32 13.38 -4.39
C TYR A 255 3.02 13.95 -3.00
N ARG A 256 4.04 14.11 -2.14
CA ARG A 256 3.91 14.73 -0.82
C ARG A 256 3.31 16.14 -0.91
N THR A 257 3.79 16.98 -1.83
CA THR A 257 3.28 18.34 -2.05
C THR A 257 1.79 18.36 -2.42
N TRP A 258 1.34 17.37 -3.19
CA TRP A 258 -0.09 17.21 -3.47
C TRP A 258 -0.85 16.69 -2.26
N ALA A 259 -0.32 15.68 -1.57
CA ALA A 259 -0.95 15.06 -0.40
C ALA A 259 -1.17 16.08 0.74
N GLU A 260 -0.29 17.06 0.92
CA GLU A 260 -0.41 18.13 1.92
C GLU A 260 -1.67 18.99 1.76
N LYS A 261 -2.34 18.93 0.61
CA LYS A 261 -3.60 19.65 0.40
C LYS A 261 -4.81 18.96 1.05
N TRP A 262 -4.77 17.66 1.24
CA TRP A 262 -5.92 16.87 1.67
C TRP A 262 -5.62 15.89 2.81
N PHE A 263 -4.39 15.39 2.95
CA PHE A 263 -4.02 14.46 4.02
C PHE A 263 -3.99 15.17 5.37
N LYS A 264 -4.70 14.61 6.35
CA LYS A 264 -4.78 15.16 7.70
C LYS A 264 -3.63 14.61 8.53
N PHE A 265 -2.51 15.34 8.53
CA PHE A 265 -1.38 15.02 9.41
C PHE A 265 -1.79 15.19 10.86
N ARG A 266 -1.49 14.19 11.67
CA ARG A 266 -1.82 14.17 13.10
C ARG A 266 -0.57 13.88 13.91
N GLU A 267 -0.51 14.46 15.09
CA GLU A 267 0.48 14.05 16.07
C GLU A 267 0.14 12.67 16.61
N THR A 268 1.17 11.87 16.83
CA THR A 268 1.00 10.56 17.46
C THR A 268 0.60 10.77 18.92
N PRO A 269 -0.48 10.15 19.42
CA PRO A 269 -0.86 10.20 20.82
C PRO A 269 0.32 9.83 21.72
N GLU A 270 0.48 10.50 22.86
CA GLU A 270 1.59 10.30 23.80
C GLU A 270 1.76 8.81 24.17
N ALA A 271 0.64 8.14 24.45
CA ALA A 271 0.62 6.71 24.77
C ALA A 271 1.15 5.78 23.67
N LEU A 272 1.25 6.28 22.42
CA LEU A 272 1.73 5.54 21.25
C LEU A 272 3.06 6.08 20.70
N GLN A 273 3.69 7.08 21.31
CA GLN A 273 4.97 7.62 20.83
C GLN A 273 6.07 6.56 20.81
N ASN A 274 6.19 5.79 21.89
CA ASN A 274 7.15 4.69 22.03
C ASN A 274 6.53 3.31 21.80
N PHE A 275 5.46 3.23 21.00
CA PHE A 275 4.78 1.99 20.69
C PHE A 275 5.68 1.09 19.83
N LYS A 276 5.98 -0.12 20.33
CA LYS A 276 6.94 -1.05 19.72
C LYS A 276 6.26 -2.09 18.83
N GLY A 277 4.94 -2.26 18.96
CA GLY A 277 4.15 -3.27 18.25
C GLY A 277 3.33 -4.13 19.20
N TRP A 278 2.96 -5.31 18.76
CA TRP A 278 2.05 -6.19 19.48
C TRP A 278 2.41 -7.67 19.32
N GLN A 279 2.01 -8.46 20.30
CA GLN A 279 1.86 -9.89 20.13
C GLN A 279 0.43 -10.17 19.68
N ARG A 280 0.27 -10.82 18.52
CA ARG A 280 -1.02 -11.14 17.92
C ARG A 280 -1.40 -12.59 18.27
N ILE A 281 -2.50 -12.76 18.97
CA ILE A 281 -2.95 -14.05 19.48
C ILE A 281 -4.39 -14.32 19.09
N ILE A 282 -4.64 -15.50 18.55
CA ILE A 282 -5.98 -16.05 18.38
C ILE A 282 -6.36 -16.82 19.63
N MET A 283 -7.37 -16.33 20.35
CA MET A 283 -7.87 -16.97 21.56
C MET A 283 -8.70 -18.22 21.24
N ARG A 284 -9.53 -18.13 20.20
CA ARG A 284 -10.39 -19.20 19.70
C ARG A 284 -10.38 -19.23 18.18
N SER A 285 -10.27 -20.42 17.59
CA SER A 285 -10.27 -20.60 16.15
C SER A 285 -11.67 -20.50 15.53
N GLN A 286 -11.70 -20.43 14.19
CA GLN A 286 -12.89 -20.50 13.36
C GLN A 286 -13.73 -21.76 13.60
N TYR A 287 -13.10 -22.86 14.01
CA TYR A 287 -13.72 -24.17 14.18
C TYR A 287 -14.00 -24.54 15.65
N GLY A 288 -13.76 -23.60 16.55
CA GLY A 288 -14.12 -23.74 17.97
C GLY A 288 -13.01 -24.25 18.88
N GLU A 289 -11.78 -24.45 18.38
CA GLU A 289 -10.65 -24.75 19.25
C GLU A 289 -10.29 -23.54 20.10
N ASN A 290 -10.20 -23.72 21.41
CA ASN A 290 -9.73 -22.71 22.36
C ASN A 290 -8.22 -22.86 22.51
N PHE A 291 -7.45 -21.84 22.09
CA PHE A 291 -5.99 -21.84 22.27
C PHE A 291 -5.63 -21.22 23.61
N TYR A 292 -6.26 -20.11 23.97
CA TYR A 292 -6.01 -19.39 25.22
C TYR A 292 -7.33 -18.91 25.86
N PRO A 293 -7.73 -19.44 27.04
CA PRO A 293 -8.77 -18.81 27.84
C PRO A 293 -8.31 -17.46 28.39
N PHE A 294 -9.23 -16.58 28.75
CA PHE A 294 -8.89 -15.24 29.28
C PHE A 294 -8.05 -15.29 30.57
N SER A 295 -8.16 -16.38 31.34
CA SER A 295 -7.31 -16.63 32.52
C SER A 295 -5.81 -16.76 32.19
N LYS A 296 -5.44 -16.92 30.93
CA LYS A 296 -4.05 -16.99 30.46
C LYS A 296 -3.47 -15.65 29.98
N MET A 297 -4.25 -14.57 30.06
CA MET A 297 -3.81 -13.26 29.54
C MET A 297 -2.60 -12.74 30.34
N GLU A 298 -2.51 -12.98 31.63
CA GLU A 298 -1.35 -12.60 32.44
C GLU A 298 -0.05 -13.29 31.98
N GLU A 299 -0.12 -14.57 31.64
CA GLU A 299 1.01 -15.33 31.07
C GLU A 299 1.43 -14.78 29.71
N LEU A 300 0.46 -14.45 28.84
CA LEU A 300 0.72 -13.83 27.53
C LEU A 300 1.38 -12.45 27.67
N CYS A 301 1.04 -11.69 28.73
CA CYS A 301 1.69 -10.43 29.05
C CYS A 301 3.17 -10.64 29.40
N ASP A 302 3.45 -11.58 30.31
CA ASP A 302 4.82 -11.89 30.72
C ASP A 302 5.69 -12.35 29.55
N ASP A 303 5.12 -13.14 28.64
CA ASP A 303 5.80 -13.60 27.43
C ASP A 303 6.15 -12.44 26.50
N GLY A 304 5.21 -11.52 26.26
CA GLY A 304 5.43 -10.31 25.45
C GLY A 304 6.47 -9.38 26.07
N MET A 305 6.36 -9.13 27.38
CA MET A 305 7.26 -8.23 28.11
C MET A 305 8.73 -8.67 28.05
N LYS A 306 9.02 -9.98 28.07
CA LYS A 306 10.38 -10.50 27.87
C LYS A 306 10.96 -10.14 26.50
N ALA A 307 10.11 -9.99 25.50
CA ALA A 307 10.48 -9.52 24.16
C ALA A 307 10.44 -7.98 24.01
N GLY A 308 10.11 -7.25 25.08
CA GLY A 308 9.90 -5.80 25.04
C GLY A 308 8.60 -5.38 24.32
N ILE A 309 7.62 -6.28 24.23
CA ILE A 309 6.27 -6.05 23.67
C ILE A 309 5.25 -6.02 24.81
N ASP A 310 4.67 -4.88 25.02
CA ASP A 310 3.68 -4.63 26.08
C ASP A 310 2.22 -4.75 25.62
N THR A 311 1.98 -5.03 24.35
CA THR A 311 0.64 -4.95 23.76
C THR A 311 0.19 -6.29 23.18
N LEU A 312 -1.05 -6.69 23.52
CA LEU A 312 -1.75 -7.84 22.95
C LEU A 312 -2.77 -7.38 21.94
N LEU A 313 -2.64 -7.81 20.68
CA LEU A 313 -3.69 -7.70 19.66
C LEU A 313 -4.48 -9.02 19.65
N MET A 314 -5.68 -8.99 20.23
CA MET A 314 -6.48 -10.15 20.56
C MET A 314 -7.48 -10.50 19.47
N PHE A 315 -7.27 -11.65 18.80
CA PHE A 315 -8.15 -12.21 17.78
C PHE A 315 -9.03 -13.33 18.36
N GLY A 316 -10.19 -13.56 17.77
CA GLY A 316 -11.05 -14.70 18.11
C GLY A 316 -11.53 -14.73 19.57
N TRP A 317 -11.64 -13.59 20.21
CA TRP A 317 -12.10 -13.42 21.61
C TRP A 317 -13.62 -13.58 21.75
N HIS A 318 -14.37 -13.53 20.64
CA HIS A 318 -15.82 -13.63 20.60
C HIS A 318 -16.31 -15.07 20.37
N THR A 319 -17.59 -15.29 20.53
CA THR A 319 -18.24 -16.62 20.49
C THR A 319 -17.94 -17.40 19.22
N GLY A 320 -17.94 -16.73 18.06
CA GLY A 320 -17.63 -17.35 16.77
C GLY A 320 -16.17 -17.80 16.64
N GLY A 321 -15.25 -17.14 17.32
CA GLY A 321 -13.82 -17.31 17.09
C GLY A 321 -13.31 -16.52 15.86
N HIS A 322 -12.02 -16.60 15.57
CA HIS A 322 -11.40 -15.87 14.47
C HIS A 322 -11.98 -16.34 13.11
N ASP A 323 -12.27 -15.40 12.22
CA ASP A 323 -12.88 -15.63 10.90
C ASP A 323 -14.19 -16.41 10.94
N ASN A 324 -15.07 -16.04 11.87
CA ASN A 324 -16.40 -16.65 12.00
C ASN A 324 -17.40 -15.68 12.63
N ASP A 325 -18.68 -15.79 12.27
CA ASP A 325 -19.85 -15.11 12.85
C ASP A 325 -19.80 -13.56 12.78
N TYR A 326 -19.00 -12.98 11.88
CA TYR A 326 -18.97 -11.53 11.70
C TYR A 326 -20.30 -10.97 11.15
N PRO A 327 -20.77 -9.81 11.60
CA PRO A 327 -20.22 -8.89 12.62
C PRO A 327 -20.79 -9.09 14.04
N ASN A 328 -21.04 -10.30 14.48
CA ASN A 328 -21.60 -10.61 15.78
C ASN A 328 -20.48 -10.75 16.84
N TYR A 329 -20.18 -9.66 17.55
CA TYR A 329 -19.09 -9.58 18.52
C TYR A 329 -19.63 -9.76 19.97
N VAL A 330 -19.94 -10.99 20.34
CA VAL A 330 -20.31 -11.37 21.71
C VAL A 330 -19.14 -12.07 22.38
N VAL A 331 -18.72 -11.61 23.58
CA VAL A 331 -17.61 -12.21 24.33
C VAL A 331 -17.85 -13.69 24.56
N SER A 332 -16.86 -14.53 24.28
CA SER A 332 -17.00 -15.99 24.30
C SER A 332 -17.10 -16.53 25.74
N PRO A 333 -18.21 -17.18 26.13
CA PRO A 333 -18.31 -17.87 27.42
C PRO A 333 -17.32 -19.04 27.53
N ALA A 334 -16.95 -19.66 26.39
CA ALA A 334 -15.97 -20.76 26.37
C ALA A 334 -14.54 -20.32 26.71
N LEU A 335 -14.25 -19.02 26.67
CA LEU A 335 -12.96 -18.44 27.05
C LEU A 335 -12.97 -17.85 28.47
N GLY A 336 -14.14 -17.71 29.11
CA GLY A 336 -14.26 -17.15 30.48
C GLY A 336 -15.24 -15.99 30.59
N ASP A 337 -16.13 -15.82 29.61
CA ASP A 337 -17.15 -14.78 29.49
C ASP A 337 -16.63 -13.32 29.58
N LYS A 338 -17.54 -12.35 29.69
CA LYS A 338 -17.21 -10.92 29.75
C LYS A 338 -16.46 -10.53 31.03
N VAL A 339 -16.82 -11.13 32.15
CA VAL A 339 -16.14 -10.88 33.45
C VAL A 339 -14.72 -11.42 33.42
N GLY A 340 -14.53 -12.61 32.81
CA GLY A 340 -13.21 -13.18 32.62
C GLY A 340 -12.33 -12.33 31.71
N LEU A 341 -12.89 -11.76 30.64
CA LEU A 341 -12.18 -10.85 29.74
C LEU A 341 -11.74 -9.57 30.46
N GLN A 342 -12.66 -8.93 31.23
CA GLN A 342 -12.36 -7.75 32.03
C GLN A 342 -11.22 -8.01 33.03
N LYS A 343 -11.27 -9.12 33.77
CA LYS A 343 -10.20 -9.52 34.70
C LYS A 343 -8.86 -9.77 33.99
N GLY A 344 -8.92 -10.38 32.80
CA GLY A 344 -7.72 -10.60 31.97
C GLY A 344 -7.09 -9.28 31.51
N ILE A 345 -7.89 -8.29 31.11
CA ILE A 345 -7.43 -6.95 30.74
C ILE A 345 -6.86 -6.22 31.97
N GLU A 346 -7.55 -6.28 33.13
CA GLU A 346 -7.05 -5.69 34.38
C GLU A 346 -5.68 -6.28 34.77
N ALA A 347 -5.50 -7.61 34.65
CA ALA A 347 -4.22 -8.27 34.93
C ALA A 347 -3.12 -7.80 33.97
N PHE A 348 -3.47 -7.56 32.67
CA PHE A 348 -2.55 -6.99 31.70
C PHE A 348 -2.13 -5.56 32.07
N HIS A 349 -3.10 -4.71 32.46
CA HIS A 349 -2.86 -3.33 32.90
C HIS A 349 -2.02 -3.27 34.22
N ALA A 350 -2.24 -4.19 35.13
CA ALA A 350 -1.45 -4.26 36.38
C ALA A 350 0.05 -4.47 36.10
N LYS A 351 0.41 -5.01 34.96
CA LYS A 351 1.80 -5.18 34.47
C LYS A 351 2.27 -4.05 33.56
N GLY A 352 1.45 -3.03 33.32
CA GLY A 352 1.73 -1.93 32.41
C GLY A 352 1.49 -2.28 30.92
N GLY A 353 0.82 -3.40 30.64
CA GLY A 353 0.49 -3.82 29.28
C GLY A 353 -0.79 -3.19 28.75
N LYS A 354 -1.07 -3.38 27.45
CA LYS A 354 -2.22 -2.87 26.73
C LYS A 354 -2.91 -3.96 25.92
N VAL A 355 -4.21 -3.84 25.73
CA VAL A 355 -5.02 -4.81 24.99
C VAL A 355 -5.81 -4.11 23.88
N ILE A 356 -5.60 -4.56 22.64
CA ILE A 356 -6.34 -4.11 21.46
C ILE A 356 -7.27 -5.24 21.02
N LEU A 357 -8.57 -4.94 20.87
CA LEU A 357 -9.51 -5.93 20.37
C LEU A 357 -9.62 -5.89 18.85
N TYR A 358 -9.57 -7.05 18.24
CA TYR A 358 -9.76 -7.25 16.82
C TYR A 358 -11.24 -7.31 16.43
N SER A 359 -11.57 -6.73 15.28
CA SER A 359 -12.79 -7.00 14.53
C SER A 359 -12.49 -6.99 13.02
N ASN A 360 -13.39 -7.56 12.22
CA ASN A 360 -13.35 -7.36 10.78
C ASN A 360 -14.16 -6.10 10.40
N GLY A 361 -13.58 -5.22 9.60
CA GLY A 361 -14.18 -3.92 9.25
C GLY A 361 -15.17 -3.97 8.08
N GLN A 362 -15.30 -5.10 7.38
CA GLN A 362 -16.15 -5.18 6.19
C GLN A 362 -16.86 -6.51 5.96
N LEU A 363 -16.43 -7.60 6.59
CA LEU A 363 -16.96 -8.93 6.27
C LEU A 363 -18.27 -9.24 7.02
N ILE A 364 -19.17 -9.92 6.34
CA ILE A 364 -20.44 -10.45 6.84
C ILE A 364 -20.44 -11.95 6.59
N ASP A 365 -20.39 -12.74 7.65
CA ASP A 365 -20.42 -14.21 7.57
C ASP A 365 -21.80 -14.71 7.12
N HIS A 366 -21.82 -15.56 6.09
CA HIS A 366 -23.05 -16.17 5.59
C HIS A 366 -23.75 -17.10 6.60
N THR A 367 -23.06 -17.48 7.67
CA THR A 367 -23.64 -18.28 8.75
C THR A 367 -24.16 -17.45 9.92
N SER A 368 -23.84 -16.15 9.97
CA SER A 368 -24.32 -15.24 11.02
C SER A 368 -25.83 -14.98 10.94
N ASP A 369 -26.44 -14.70 12.08
CA ASP A 369 -27.84 -14.30 12.14
C ASP A 369 -28.11 -12.99 11.39
N PHE A 370 -27.14 -12.07 11.39
CA PHE A 370 -27.22 -10.82 10.62
C PHE A 370 -27.37 -11.08 9.11
N TYR A 371 -26.68 -12.09 8.58
CA TYR A 371 -26.80 -12.46 7.18
C TYR A 371 -28.07 -13.27 6.89
N ARG A 372 -28.39 -14.26 7.73
CA ARG A 372 -29.49 -15.20 7.49
C ARG A 372 -30.86 -14.62 7.76
N TYR A 373 -31.00 -13.86 8.81
CA TYR A 373 -32.28 -13.39 9.35
C TYR A 373 -32.36 -11.87 9.44
N GLY A 374 -31.22 -11.18 9.38
CA GLY A 374 -31.12 -9.72 9.37
C GLY A 374 -30.94 -9.14 7.98
N ASN A 375 -30.29 -8.00 7.91
CA ASN A 375 -30.15 -7.21 6.68
C ASN A 375 -28.81 -7.42 5.94
N GLY A 376 -28.04 -8.44 6.32
CA GLY A 376 -26.68 -8.66 5.81
C GLY A 376 -26.58 -8.72 4.29
N LYS A 377 -27.52 -9.42 3.63
CA LYS A 377 -27.59 -9.51 2.15
C LYS A 377 -27.85 -8.17 1.48
N ASN A 378 -28.69 -7.34 2.08
CA ASN A 378 -29.08 -6.05 1.49
C ASN A 378 -28.01 -4.99 1.65
N VAL A 379 -27.11 -5.13 2.63
CA VAL A 379 -26.00 -4.18 2.84
C VAL A 379 -24.69 -4.62 2.17
N SER A 380 -24.69 -5.81 1.55
CA SER A 380 -23.53 -6.35 0.85
C SER A 380 -23.28 -5.65 -0.48
N THR A 381 -22.01 -5.42 -0.83
CA THR A 381 -21.63 -4.92 -2.16
C THR A 381 -21.98 -5.93 -3.25
N LYS A 382 -22.41 -5.46 -4.41
CA LYS A 382 -22.86 -6.32 -5.51
C LYS A 382 -22.21 -5.97 -6.84
N ASP A 383 -22.02 -6.96 -7.68
CA ASP A 383 -21.60 -6.81 -9.07
C ASP A 383 -22.76 -6.32 -9.98
N PHE A 384 -22.52 -6.18 -11.28
CA PHE A 384 -23.52 -5.74 -12.27
C PHE A 384 -24.71 -6.72 -12.44
N LEU A 385 -24.53 -7.97 -12.06
CA LEU A 385 -25.57 -9.00 -12.14
C LEU A 385 -26.37 -9.12 -10.84
N GLY A 386 -26.01 -8.32 -9.83
CA GLY A 386 -26.64 -8.36 -8.51
C GLY A 386 -26.07 -9.44 -7.58
N ASN A 387 -24.97 -10.11 -7.98
CA ASN A 387 -24.30 -11.08 -7.12
C ASN A 387 -23.44 -10.36 -6.08
N GLU A 388 -23.41 -10.89 -4.86
CA GLU A 388 -22.59 -10.37 -3.79
C GLU A 388 -21.09 -10.60 -4.07
N HIS A 389 -20.24 -9.62 -3.71
CA HIS A 389 -18.79 -9.82 -3.70
C HIS A 389 -18.40 -10.68 -2.52
N ILE A 390 -17.90 -11.87 -2.81
CA ILE A 390 -17.64 -12.93 -1.83
C ILE A 390 -16.15 -13.09 -1.57
N GLN A 391 -15.81 -13.31 -0.29
CA GLN A 391 -14.50 -13.80 0.14
C GLN A 391 -14.66 -15.14 0.87
N ARG A 392 -13.60 -15.95 0.84
CA ARG A 392 -13.53 -17.20 1.60
C ARG A 392 -12.24 -17.24 2.38
N TRP A 393 -12.38 -17.46 3.68
CA TRP A 393 -11.25 -17.59 4.59
C TRP A 393 -11.33 -18.90 5.33
N GLY A 394 -10.24 -19.66 5.29
CA GLY A 394 -10.06 -20.89 6.04
C GLY A 394 -8.85 -20.75 6.95
N PHE A 395 -9.04 -21.03 8.21
CA PHE A 395 -7.98 -21.02 9.19
C PHE A 395 -7.71 -22.44 9.68
N SER A 396 -6.49 -22.93 9.51
CA SER A 396 -6.11 -24.26 10.00
C SER A 396 -5.83 -24.18 11.52
N GLY A 397 -6.63 -24.91 12.32
CA GLY A 397 -6.31 -25.21 13.70
C GLY A 397 -5.20 -26.28 13.82
N HIS A 398 -5.08 -26.88 15.00
CA HIS A 398 -4.06 -27.93 15.24
C HIS A 398 -4.39 -29.27 14.57
N GLY A 399 -5.65 -29.51 14.24
CA GLY A 399 -6.10 -30.77 13.66
C GLY A 399 -6.17 -30.74 12.14
N THR A 400 -5.95 -31.88 11.50
CA THR A 400 -6.09 -32.05 10.04
C THR A 400 -7.54 -31.89 9.55
N SER A 401 -8.52 -32.08 10.43
CA SER A 401 -9.94 -31.93 10.09
C SER A 401 -10.33 -30.53 9.62
N SER A 402 -9.72 -29.47 10.17
CA SER A 402 -9.99 -28.10 9.75
C SER A 402 -9.66 -27.84 8.28
N VAL A 403 -8.68 -28.52 7.73
CA VAL A 403 -8.33 -28.44 6.30
C VAL A 403 -9.45 -29.03 5.43
N LEU A 404 -10.12 -30.08 5.91
CA LEU A 404 -11.21 -30.75 5.20
C LEU A 404 -12.56 -30.03 5.34
N LEU A 405 -12.74 -29.23 6.40
CA LEU A 405 -13.99 -28.49 6.63
C LEU A 405 -14.16 -27.29 5.70
N GLY A 406 -13.08 -26.86 5.05
CA GLY A 406 -13.09 -25.69 4.17
C GLY A 406 -13.19 -24.36 4.94
N GLY A 407 -13.15 -23.25 4.20
CA GLY A 407 -13.25 -21.91 4.76
C GLY A 407 -14.71 -21.46 4.92
N ARG A 408 -14.91 -20.43 5.75
CA ARG A 408 -16.17 -19.67 5.83
C ARG A 408 -16.31 -18.76 4.61
N THR A 409 -17.57 -18.52 4.25
CA THR A 409 -17.92 -17.62 3.15
C THR A 409 -18.46 -16.31 3.73
N PHE A 410 -17.94 -15.20 3.19
CA PHE A 410 -18.30 -13.86 3.63
C PHE A 410 -18.70 -13.00 2.44
N SER A 411 -19.70 -12.12 2.61
CA SER A 411 -19.93 -10.97 1.75
C SER A 411 -19.24 -9.74 2.30
N ARG A 412 -19.02 -8.75 1.45
CA ARG A 412 -18.43 -7.47 1.85
C ARG A 412 -19.51 -6.42 2.07
N ALA A 413 -19.52 -5.75 3.21
CA ALA A 413 -20.44 -4.66 3.48
C ALA A 413 -20.10 -3.42 2.62
N CYS A 414 -21.13 -2.80 2.05
CA CYS A 414 -20.98 -1.51 1.38
C CYS A 414 -20.74 -0.41 2.42
N PRO A 415 -19.70 0.45 2.25
CA PRO A 415 -19.39 1.51 3.21
C PRO A 415 -20.46 2.61 3.29
N SER A 416 -21.41 2.67 2.34
CA SER A 416 -22.59 3.55 2.44
C SER A 416 -23.64 3.06 3.45
N SER A 417 -23.56 1.81 3.94
CA SER A 417 -24.53 1.24 4.87
C SER A 417 -24.44 1.85 6.26
N ARG A 418 -25.48 2.60 6.64
CA ARG A 418 -25.61 3.14 8.00
C ARG A 418 -25.76 2.06 9.06
N GLU A 419 -26.42 0.95 8.71
CA GLU A 419 -26.63 -0.16 9.63
C GLU A 419 -25.31 -0.86 9.96
N PHE A 420 -24.49 -1.18 8.94
CA PHE A 420 -23.18 -1.80 9.16
C PHE A 420 -22.26 -0.87 9.96
N PHE A 421 -22.25 0.43 9.65
CA PHE A 421 -21.56 1.44 10.47
C PHE A 421 -22.00 1.40 11.94
N GLY A 422 -23.31 1.24 12.19
CA GLY A 422 -23.85 1.10 13.55
C GLY A 422 -23.32 -0.13 14.29
N LEU A 423 -23.09 -1.24 13.58
CA LEU A 423 -22.49 -2.46 14.16
C LEU A 423 -21.03 -2.26 14.54
N LEU A 424 -20.25 -1.57 13.69
CA LEU A 424 -18.86 -1.22 14.03
C LEU A 424 -18.77 -0.28 15.25
N LYS A 425 -19.72 0.64 15.41
CA LYS A 425 -19.82 1.48 16.62
C LYS A 425 -20.12 0.66 17.88
N LYS A 426 -21.06 -0.31 17.79
CA LYS A 426 -21.36 -1.20 18.92
C LYS A 426 -20.13 -2.03 19.35
N PHE A 427 -19.28 -2.41 18.40
CA PHE A 427 -18.01 -3.05 18.74
C PHE A 427 -17.07 -2.10 19.51
N ILE A 428 -16.96 -0.83 19.11
CA ILE A 428 -16.20 0.19 19.86
C ILE A 428 -16.78 0.38 21.27
N ASP A 429 -18.11 0.38 21.42
CA ASP A 429 -18.76 0.46 22.73
C ASP A 429 -18.38 -0.72 23.63
N LEU A 430 -18.39 -1.95 23.07
CA LEU A 430 -18.01 -3.15 23.80
C LEU A 430 -16.52 -3.09 24.22
N ALA A 431 -15.63 -2.66 23.32
CA ALA A 431 -14.20 -2.54 23.62
C ALA A 431 -13.96 -1.58 24.79
N ALA A 432 -14.62 -0.43 24.80
CA ALA A 432 -14.57 0.52 25.93
C ALA A 432 -15.15 -0.08 27.22
N GLU A 433 -16.27 -0.81 27.12
CA GLU A 433 -16.95 -1.43 28.29
C GLU A 433 -16.11 -2.50 28.99
N VAL A 434 -15.31 -3.26 28.21
CA VAL A 434 -14.41 -4.28 28.79
C VAL A 434 -13.06 -3.74 29.23
N GLY A 435 -12.78 -2.44 28.99
CA GLY A 435 -11.55 -1.78 29.40
C GLY A 435 -10.39 -1.95 28.43
N ALA A 436 -10.65 -2.26 27.15
CA ALA A 436 -9.59 -2.33 26.14
C ALA A 436 -8.94 -0.95 25.88
N ASP A 437 -7.70 -0.93 25.38
CA ASP A 437 -6.93 0.29 25.06
C ASP A 437 -7.10 0.71 23.59
N GLY A 438 -7.62 -0.18 22.77
CA GLY A 438 -7.82 0.11 21.36
C GLY A 438 -8.69 -0.90 20.63
N VAL A 439 -9.02 -0.53 19.39
CA VAL A 439 -9.76 -1.35 18.45
C VAL A 439 -8.96 -1.51 17.17
N PHE A 440 -9.10 -2.66 16.55
CA PHE A 440 -8.47 -2.97 15.28
C PHE A 440 -9.51 -3.48 14.28
N PHE A 441 -9.56 -2.83 13.13
CA PHE A 441 -10.47 -3.19 12.03
C PHE A 441 -9.69 -3.81 10.88
N ASP A 442 -9.83 -5.10 10.72
CA ASP A 442 -9.22 -5.86 9.63
C ASP A 442 -9.79 -5.45 8.27
N GLN A 443 -8.95 -5.46 7.25
CA GLN A 443 -9.24 -5.19 5.84
C GLN A 443 -9.69 -3.74 5.48
N LEU A 444 -9.83 -2.80 6.42
CA LEU A 444 -10.33 -1.45 6.08
C LEU A 444 -9.36 -0.60 5.25
N GLY A 445 -8.07 -0.86 5.28
CA GLY A 445 -7.09 -0.21 4.41
C GLY A 445 -6.97 -0.84 3.02
N GLY A 446 -7.59 -2.02 2.82
CA GLY A 446 -7.62 -2.71 1.54
C GLY A 446 -8.57 -2.08 0.53
N GLY A 447 -8.37 -2.44 -0.74
CA GLY A 447 -9.29 -2.06 -1.81
C GLY A 447 -10.62 -2.78 -1.72
N ASP A 448 -11.62 -2.22 -2.38
CA ASP A 448 -12.93 -2.82 -2.50
C ASP A 448 -13.33 -3.02 -3.97
N ALA A 449 -14.17 -4.01 -4.22
CA ALA A 449 -14.83 -4.14 -5.50
C ALA A 449 -15.91 -3.04 -5.64
N LEU A 450 -16.11 -2.54 -6.87
CA LEU A 450 -17.10 -1.50 -7.13
C LEU A 450 -18.50 -2.05 -6.88
N CYS A 451 -19.26 -1.39 -6.02
CA CYS A 451 -20.65 -1.77 -5.76
C CYS A 451 -21.58 -1.28 -6.88
N CYS A 452 -22.41 -2.17 -7.41
CA CYS A 452 -23.38 -1.88 -8.47
C CYS A 452 -24.84 -1.93 -7.96
N ASP A 453 -25.09 -1.95 -6.66
CA ASP A 453 -26.44 -1.93 -6.10
C ASP A 453 -26.99 -0.50 -5.99
N SER A 454 -27.97 -0.18 -6.84
CA SER A 454 -28.64 1.13 -6.80
C SER A 454 -29.45 1.38 -5.52
N GLY A 455 -29.80 0.33 -4.79
CA GLY A 455 -30.51 0.43 -3.50
C GLY A 455 -29.67 1.03 -2.37
N HIS A 456 -28.36 1.12 -2.53
CA HIS A 456 -27.46 1.70 -1.53
C HIS A 456 -27.35 3.23 -1.56
N GLY A 457 -28.02 3.90 -2.52
CA GLY A 457 -28.09 5.35 -2.58
C GLY A 457 -26.82 6.06 -3.07
N HIS A 458 -25.92 5.34 -3.72
CA HIS A 458 -24.72 5.88 -4.38
C HIS A 458 -24.81 5.75 -5.91
N ALA A 459 -23.88 6.34 -6.64
CA ALA A 459 -23.74 6.15 -8.09
C ALA A 459 -23.40 4.68 -8.42
N VAL A 460 -23.83 4.21 -9.59
CA VAL A 460 -23.60 2.84 -10.06
C VAL A 460 -22.82 2.87 -11.37
N PRO A 461 -21.65 2.21 -11.41
CA PRO A 461 -20.90 1.60 -10.31
C PRO A 461 -20.34 2.64 -9.32
N TYR A 462 -20.10 2.22 -8.09
CA TYR A 462 -19.60 3.09 -7.02
C TYR A 462 -18.08 3.30 -7.13
N THR A 463 -17.65 4.14 -8.05
CA THR A 463 -16.22 4.37 -8.33
C THR A 463 -15.47 5.13 -7.22
N THR A 464 -16.18 5.79 -6.31
CA THR A 464 -15.63 6.47 -5.12
C THR A 464 -15.86 5.68 -3.83
N ILE A 465 -15.97 4.37 -3.89
CA ILE A 465 -16.27 3.50 -2.74
C ILE A 465 -15.21 3.62 -1.62
N MET A 466 -13.96 3.82 -1.98
CA MET A 466 -12.87 3.97 -0.99
C MET A 466 -12.85 5.35 -0.33
N GLU A 467 -13.31 6.39 -1.01
CA GLU A 467 -13.56 7.70 -0.39
C GLU A 467 -14.66 7.58 0.70
N ALA A 468 -15.76 6.90 0.39
CA ALA A 468 -16.81 6.65 1.37
C ALA A 468 -16.32 5.81 2.57
N ARG A 469 -15.44 4.82 2.33
CA ARG A 469 -14.79 4.04 3.38
C ARG A 469 -13.90 4.91 4.26
N SER A 470 -13.11 5.79 3.66
CA SER A 470 -12.29 6.78 4.38
C SER A 470 -13.15 7.70 5.24
N ALA A 471 -14.26 8.21 4.69
CA ALA A 471 -15.21 9.03 5.44
C ALA A 471 -15.89 8.27 6.60
N MET A 472 -16.20 6.99 6.40
CA MET A 472 -16.69 6.10 7.46
C MET A 472 -15.64 5.93 8.57
N LEU A 473 -14.39 5.66 8.19
CA LEU A 473 -13.28 5.47 9.13
C LEU A 473 -12.99 6.74 9.93
N ALA A 474 -13.07 7.93 9.31
CA ALA A 474 -12.94 9.20 10.01
C ALA A 474 -13.98 9.35 11.16
N LYS A 475 -15.22 8.91 10.92
CA LYS A 475 -16.29 8.93 11.94
C LYS A 475 -16.04 7.89 13.04
N LEU A 476 -15.57 6.68 12.67
CA LEU A 476 -15.19 5.64 13.66
C LEU A 476 -14.03 6.12 14.52
N ARG A 477 -13.03 6.79 13.91
CA ARG A 477 -11.91 7.41 14.63
C ARG A 477 -12.38 8.37 15.71
N THR A 478 -13.19 9.37 15.33
CA THR A 478 -13.71 10.35 16.30
C THR A 478 -14.51 9.66 17.39
N TYR A 479 -15.26 8.60 17.06
CA TYR A 479 -16.03 7.86 18.04
C TYR A 479 -15.16 7.07 19.02
N ALA A 480 -14.09 6.44 18.56
CA ALA A 480 -13.12 5.72 19.39
C ALA A 480 -12.33 6.68 20.29
N GLU A 481 -11.85 7.81 19.75
CA GLU A 481 -11.17 8.87 20.53
C GLU A 481 -12.00 9.39 21.69
N ASN A 482 -13.30 9.63 21.49
CA ASN A 482 -14.21 10.07 22.54
C ASN A 482 -14.40 9.05 23.67
N LYS A 483 -13.95 7.81 23.46
CA LYS A 483 -13.95 6.72 24.44
C LYS A 483 -12.56 6.39 24.98
N GLY A 484 -11.54 7.17 24.59
CA GLY A 484 -10.14 6.95 25.00
C GLY A 484 -9.47 5.75 24.30
N LEU A 485 -10.02 5.27 23.18
CA LEU A 485 -9.51 4.12 22.45
C LEU A 485 -8.64 4.55 21.26
N SER A 486 -7.49 3.88 21.08
CA SER A 486 -6.72 3.92 19.84
C SER A 486 -7.41 3.12 18.74
N ILE A 487 -7.09 3.43 17.47
CA ILE A 487 -7.68 2.75 16.33
C ILE A 487 -6.60 2.30 15.34
N GLY A 488 -6.66 1.04 14.92
CA GLY A 488 -5.81 0.46 13.90
C GLY A 488 -6.60 -0.21 12.78
N ILE A 489 -5.94 -0.41 11.65
CA ILE A 489 -6.48 -1.13 10.49
C ILE A 489 -5.47 -2.08 9.88
N GLU A 490 -5.96 -3.05 9.11
CA GLU A 490 -5.14 -3.84 8.20
C GLU A 490 -5.05 -3.16 6.82
N LEU A 491 -3.89 -3.32 6.18
CA LEU A 491 -3.55 -2.88 4.82
C LEU A 491 -3.33 -1.36 4.66
N ILE A 492 -2.48 -1.01 3.70
CA ILE A 492 -1.96 0.35 3.52
C ILE A 492 -2.65 1.04 2.36
N SER A 493 -3.27 2.19 2.63
CA SER A 493 -3.66 3.19 1.65
C SER A 493 -3.51 4.58 2.27
N ASP A 494 -2.97 5.53 1.53
CA ASP A 494 -2.84 6.92 1.98
C ASP A 494 -4.19 7.52 2.41
N LEU A 495 -5.24 7.21 1.65
CA LEU A 495 -6.59 7.72 1.90
C LEU A 495 -7.14 7.29 3.26
N THR A 496 -6.87 6.07 3.71
CA THR A 496 -7.32 5.55 5.01
C THR A 496 -6.33 5.79 6.14
N ALA A 497 -5.02 5.85 5.82
CA ALA A 497 -3.95 6.02 6.80
C ALA A 497 -4.07 7.29 7.66
N GLN A 498 -4.65 8.36 7.13
CA GLN A 498 -4.88 9.62 7.84
C GLN A 498 -5.86 9.52 9.02
N HIS A 499 -6.58 8.41 9.15
CA HIS A 499 -7.63 8.23 10.15
C HIS A 499 -7.31 7.19 11.22
N VAL A 500 -6.07 6.71 11.28
CA VAL A 500 -5.69 5.64 12.21
C VAL A 500 -4.38 5.94 12.93
N ASP A 501 -4.14 5.25 14.04
CA ASP A 501 -2.93 5.40 14.85
C ASP A 501 -1.82 4.45 14.41
N TYR A 502 -2.20 3.28 13.88
CA TYR A 502 -1.28 2.26 13.41
C TYR A 502 -1.92 1.39 12.34
N ILE A 503 -1.08 0.86 11.47
CA ILE A 503 -1.49 -0.01 10.37
C ILE A 503 -0.74 -1.34 10.48
N HIS A 504 -1.53 -2.43 10.50
CA HIS A 504 -1.02 -3.75 10.24
C HIS A 504 -0.72 -3.87 8.75
N SER A 505 0.53 -3.67 8.40
CA SER A 505 0.96 -3.80 7.03
C SER A 505 1.20 -5.27 6.69
N ASN A 506 0.73 -5.67 5.51
CA ASN A 506 0.97 -7.00 4.97
C ASN A 506 1.81 -6.86 3.71
N PRO A 507 3.13 -6.97 3.79
CA PRO A 507 3.99 -6.88 2.63
C PRO A 507 3.75 -8.05 1.65
N GLY A 508 3.02 -9.09 2.05
CA GLY A 508 2.54 -10.15 1.19
C GLY A 508 3.58 -11.14 0.72
N GLY A 509 3.57 -12.30 1.35
CA GLY A 509 4.19 -13.52 0.85
C GLY A 509 5.69 -13.71 1.15
N ALA A 510 6.10 -14.95 1.12
CA ALA A 510 7.42 -15.44 1.51
C ALA A 510 8.61 -14.93 0.64
N ASN A 511 8.34 -14.14 -0.39
CA ASN A 511 9.35 -13.63 -1.31
C ASN A 511 9.78 -12.18 -1.01
N VAL A 512 9.33 -11.63 0.10
CA VAL A 512 9.80 -10.33 0.55
C VAL A 512 11.17 -10.51 1.17
N VAL A 513 12.17 -10.23 0.40
CA VAL A 513 13.55 -10.17 0.88
C VAL A 513 13.71 -8.82 1.56
N ASN A 514 13.77 -8.82 2.87
CA ASN A 514 14.06 -7.64 3.66
C ASN A 514 15.38 -7.02 3.18
N GLY A 515 15.30 -5.85 2.55
CA GLY A 515 16.43 -5.17 1.98
C GLY A 515 16.95 -5.70 0.63
N GLY A 516 16.24 -6.61 -0.02
CA GLY A 516 16.57 -7.03 -1.39
C GLY A 516 17.73 -8.03 -1.55
N TRP A 517 18.16 -8.70 -0.46
CA TRP A 517 19.27 -9.64 -0.51
C TRP A 517 18.83 -11.07 -0.23
N GLU A 518 19.00 -11.95 -1.21
CA GLU A 518 18.91 -13.40 -1.01
C GLU A 518 20.19 -13.97 -0.39
N GLU A 519 20.11 -15.18 0.17
CA GLU A 519 21.27 -15.86 0.79
C GLU A 519 22.50 -16.02 -0.14
N LYS A 520 22.29 -15.90 -1.45
CA LYS A 520 23.32 -16.07 -2.48
C LYS A 520 23.90 -14.76 -3.03
N GLY A 521 23.52 -13.60 -2.49
CA GLY A 521 24.02 -12.30 -2.97
C GLY A 521 23.47 -11.85 -4.32
N GLU A 522 22.49 -12.53 -4.90
CA GLU A 522 21.78 -12.08 -6.10
C GLU A 522 20.67 -11.09 -5.74
N LYS A 523 20.65 -9.93 -6.40
CA LYS A 523 19.55 -8.95 -6.23
C LYS A 523 18.28 -9.53 -6.86
N PRO A 524 17.15 -9.62 -6.13
CA PRO A 524 15.91 -10.13 -6.67
C PRO A 524 15.39 -9.21 -7.79
N SER A 525 14.60 -9.78 -8.71
CA SER A 525 13.94 -9.01 -9.78
C SER A 525 12.88 -8.05 -9.26
N VAL A 526 12.35 -8.31 -8.06
CA VAL A 526 11.33 -7.49 -7.37
C VAL A 526 11.66 -7.44 -5.89
N VAL A 527 11.64 -6.23 -5.33
CA VAL A 527 11.90 -5.99 -3.90
C VAL A 527 10.68 -5.31 -3.30
N GLN A 528 10.23 -5.78 -2.14
CA GLN A 528 9.24 -5.08 -1.37
C GLN A 528 9.93 -4.27 -0.27
N ASP A 529 9.73 -2.95 -0.32
CA ASP A 529 10.35 -1.98 0.57
C ASP A 529 9.38 -0.83 0.85
N PHE A 530 9.09 -0.56 2.11
CA PHE A 530 8.18 0.52 2.50
C PHE A 530 8.74 1.92 2.30
N SER A 531 9.98 2.07 1.88
CA SER A 531 10.67 3.36 1.80
C SER A 531 9.91 4.39 0.96
N PHE A 532 9.27 3.97 -0.14
CA PHE A 532 8.51 4.90 -0.99
C PHE A 532 7.31 5.51 -0.25
N PHE A 533 6.45 4.71 0.36
CA PHE A 533 5.32 5.20 1.15
C PHE A 533 5.77 5.97 2.39
N ARG A 534 6.75 5.42 3.13
CA ARG A 534 7.26 6.02 4.37
C ARG A 534 7.96 7.35 4.15
N TYR A 535 8.61 7.54 3.00
CA TYR A 535 9.21 8.83 2.66
C TYR A 535 8.15 9.91 2.47
N VAL A 536 7.05 9.56 1.81
CA VAL A 536 5.91 10.46 1.61
C VAL A 536 5.12 10.69 2.90
N PHE A 537 4.85 9.64 3.67
CA PHE A 537 4.05 9.66 4.90
C PHE A 537 4.83 9.12 6.11
N PRO A 538 5.89 9.79 6.55
CA PRO A 538 6.72 9.35 7.67
C PRO A 538 5.98 9.33 9.00
N GLU A 539 4.85 10.03 9.10
CA GLU A 539 3.99 10.11 10.28
C GLU A 539 3.18 8.83 10.50
N VAL A 540 2.99 8.01 9.46
CA VAL A 540 2.18 6.78 9.53
C VAL A 540 2.98 5.66 10.18
N LYS A 541 2.43 5.07 11.25
CA LYS A 541 3.03 3.91 11.93
C LYS A 541 2.62 2.61 11.24
N LEU A 542 3.60 1.92 10.68
CA LEU A 542 3.45 0.63 9.99
C LEU A 542 4.07 -0.50 10.80
N SER A 543 3.48 -1.69 10.75
CA SER A 543 4.08 -2.89 11.31
C SER A 543 4.83 -3.72 10.26
N ASN A 544 5.71 -4.60 10.72
CA ASN A 544 6.32 -5.66 9.92
C ASN A 544 5.72 -7.01 10.28
N ARG A 545 4.90 -7.58 9.40
CA ARG A 545 4.18 -8.84 9.61
C ARG A 545 5.00 -10.11 9.39
N ASP A 546 6.17 -10.02 8.79
CA ASP A 546 6.88 -11.21 8.29
C ASP A 546 7.58 -12.07 9.35
N ILE A 547 7.40 -11.77 10.64
CA ILE A 547 8.10 -12.48 11.71
C ILE A 547 7.17 -13.53 12.32
N ARG A 548 7.24 -14.76 11.81
CA ARG A 548 6.33 -15.86 12.18
C ARG A 548 6.98 -17.05 12.83
N ASP A 549 8.25 -17.27 12.57
CA ASP A 549 9.05 -18.44 12.97
C ASP A 549 10.54 -18.08 13.09
N GLU A 550 11.38 -19.07 13.27
CA GLU A 550 12.82 -18.88 13.40
C GLU A 550 13.53 -18.57 12.07
N LYS A 551 12.87 -18.83 10.94
CA LYS A 551 13.49 -18.66 9.63
C LYS A 551 13.77 -17.17 9.36
N ASP A 552 15.04 -16.87 9.10
CA ASP A 552 15.51 -15.51 8.81
C ASP A 552 15.14 -14.47 9.89
N MET A 553 14.81 -14.90 11.09
CA MET A 553 14.29 -14.10 12.19
C MET A 553 15.19 -12.87 12.48
N VAL A 554 16.51 -13.09 12.61
CA VAL A 554 17.45 -11.99 12.93
C VAL A 554 17.46 -10.95 11.83
N ARG A 555 17.53 -11.36 10.57
CA ARG A 555 17.51 -10.47 9.41
C ARG A 555 16.22 -9.65 9.35
N ARG A 556 15.07 -10.28 9.60
CA ARG A 556 13.76 -9.63 9.60
C ARG A 556 13.61 -8.64 10.75
N CYS A 557 14.08 -8.98 11.95
CA CYS A 557 14.11 -8.05 13.07
C CYS A 557 15.03 -6.84 12.80
N ASN A 558 16.18 -7.07 12.17
CA ASN A 558 17.10 -5.98 11.80
C ASN A 558 16.50 -5.05 10.74
N TYR A 559 15.83 -5.61 9.72
CA TYR A 559 15.09 -4.81 8.74
C TYR A 559 14.02 -3.95 9.43
N MET A 560 13.21 -4.55 10.31
CA MET A 560 12.20 -3.86 11.11
C MET A 560 12.83 -2.72 11.93
N LEU A 561 13.99 -2.98 12.56
CA LEU A 561 14.73 -1.99 13.33
C LEU A 561 15.23 -0.84 12.44
N VAL A 562 15.90 -1.15 11.33
CA VAL A 562 16.41 -0.16 10.36
C VAL A 562 15.29 0.69 9.79
N GLN A 563 14.17 0.09 9.47
CA GLN A 563 12.96 0.79 9.01
C GLN A 563 12.13 1.40 10.14
N ASN A 564 12.51 1.26 11.41
CA ASN A 564 11.75 1.71 12.59
C ASN A 564 10.25 1.35 12.50
N LEU A 565 9.93 0.12 12.10
CA LEU A 565 8.58 -0.41 12.03
C LEU A 565 8.13 -0.94 13.39
N LEU A 566 6.81 -1.15 13.55
CA LEU A 566 6.23 -1.84 14.69
C LEU A 566 6.44 -3.36 14.53
N ALA A 567 6.77 -4.05 15.61
CA ALA A 567 6.85 -5.50 15.62
C ALA A 567 5.43 -6.10 15.59
N ASP A 568 5.17 -6.98 14.63
CA ASP A 568 3.95 -7.77 14.56
C ASP A 568 4.32 -9.25 14.78
N VAL A 569 4.20 -9.67 16.03
CA VAL A 569 4.57 -11.02 16.46
C VAL A 569 3.42 -11.98 16.14
N GLU A 570 3.62 -12.87 15.17
CA GLU A 570 2.62 -13.81 14.66
C GLU A 570 3.12 -15.27 14.72
N VAL A 571 3.45 -15.77 15.89
CA VAL A 571 4.00 -17.12 16.04
C VAL A 571 2.98 -18.18 15.63
N TYR A 572 3.38 -19.05 14.70
CA TYR A 572 2.57 -20.14 14.14
C TYR A 572 1.15 -19.67 13.76
N ARG A 573 1.05 -18.57 13.00
CA ARG A 573 -0.20 -17.94 12.60
C ARG A 573 -1.08 -17.56 13.79
N CYS A 574 -0.49 -16.89 14.78
CA CYS A 574 -1.15 -16.38 15.97
C CYS A 574 -1.69 -17.46 16.94
N GLN A 575 -1.32 -18.71 16.78
CA GLN A 575 -1.80 -19.81 17.63
C GLN A 575 -0.92 -20.01 18.87
N ARG A 576 0.26 -19.38 18.92
CA ARG A 576 1.23 -19.52 20.00
C ARG A 576 1.77 -18.17 20.43
N SER A 577 2.16 -18.10 21.71
CA SER A 577 2.89 -16.95 22.23
C SER A 577 4.34 -16.94 21.71
N ILE A 578 5.02 -15.82 21.81
CA ILE A 578 6.42 -15.67 21.42
C ILE A 578 7.34 -16.59 22.26
N ALA A 579 6.93 -17.01 23.44
CA ALA A 579 7.69 -17.92 24.31
C ALA A 579 7.91 -19.30 23.70
N GLU A 580 7.08 -19.71 22.72
CA GLU A 580 7.28 -20.96 21.99
C GLU A 580 8.52 -20.93 21.10
N ILE A 581 9.08 -19.73 20.83
CA ILE A 581 10.33 -19.54 20.08
C ILE A 581 11.28 -18.68 20.93
N PRO A 582 11.99 -19.29 21.91
CA PRO A 582 12.84 -18.56 22.86
C PRO A 582 13.92 -17.70 22.21
N ALA A 583 14.51 -18.18 21.10
CA ALA A 583 15.52 -17.42 20.37
C ALA A 583 14.93 -16.13 19.75
N TYR A 584 13.70 -16.19 19.26
CA TYR A 584 13.00 -15.02 18.74
C TYR A 584 12.63 -14.05 19.89
N GLN A 585 12.10 -14.55 21.00
CA GLN A 585 11.78 -13.75 22.17
C GLN A 585 13.01 -12.99 22.69
N GLU A 586 14.14 -13.68 22.84
CA GLU A 586 15.39 -13.09 23.29
C GLU A 586 15.92 -12.03 22.31
N TYR A 587 15.95 -12.35 21.01
CA TYR A 587 16.50 -11.42 20.01
C TYR A 587 15.63 -10.18 19.85
N LEU A 588 14.30 -10.33 19.79
CA LEU A 588 13.37 -9.19 19.73
C LEU A 588 13.49 -8.33 21.00
N GLY A 589 13.72 -8.93 22.16
CA GLY A 589 14.01 -8.20 23.39
C GLY A 589 15.24 -7.31 23.27
N LYS A 590 16.34 -7.82 22.67
CA LYS A 590 17.56 -7.02 22.38
C LYS A 590 17.27 -5.87 21.41
N VAL A 591 16.50 -6.13 20.35
CA VAL A 591 16.10 -5.11 19.37
C VAL A 591 15.26 -4.01 20.03
N ASN A 592 14.25 -4.38 20.83
CA ASN A 592 13.39 -3.41 21.50
C ASN A 592 14.12 -2.64 22.62
N ALA A 593 15.07 -3.26 23.31
CA ALA A 593 15.95 -2.56 24.26
C ALA A 593 16.86 -1.55 23.56
N PHE A 594 17.35 -1.88 22.35
CA PHE A 594 18.13 -0.94 21.52
C PHE A 594 17.26 0.22 21.05
N LYS A 595 16.02 -0.02 20.59
CA LYS A 595 15.05 1.05 20.27
C LYS A 595 14.78 1.95 21.46
N GLU A 596 14.57 1.37 22.66
CA GLU A 596 14.32 2.12 23.89
C GLU A 596 15.51 3.03 24.26
N LYS A 597 16.73 2.49 24.21
CA LYS A 597 17.96 3.26 24.45
C LYS A 597 18.07 4.49 23.55
N HIS A 598 17.57 4.37 22.31
CA HIS A 598 17.63 5.43 21.31
C HIS A 598 16.28 6.12 21.06
N ALA A 599 15.31 5.95 21.96
CA ALA A 599 13.98 6.54 21.81
C ALA A 599 14.04 8.07 21.60
N GLY A 600 14.93 8.77 22.31
CA GLY A 600 15.10 10.21 22.18
C GLY A 600 15.51 10.71 20.78
N VAL A 601 16.09 9.85 19.94
CA VAL A 601 16.47 10.19 18.56
C VAL A 601 15.61 9.49 17.50
N LEU A 602 14.92 8.39 17.85
CA LEU A 602 14.09 7.64 16.91
C LEU A 602 12.61 8.00 17.01
N CYS A 603 12.11 8.35 18.22
CA CYS A 603 10.72 8.78 18.39
C CYS A 603 10.53 10.18 17.79
N GLY A 604 9.57 10.29 16.86
CA GLY A 604 9.29 11.55 16.16
C GLY A 604 10.29 11.93 15.06
N ALA A 605 11.37 11.17 14.86
CA ALA A 605 12.27 11.41 13.74
C ALA A 605 11.59 11.13 12.40
N ARG A 606 11.78 12.05 11.45
CA ARG A 606 11.21 11.96 10.11
C ARG A 606 12.03 11.02 9.24
N PHE A 607 11.43 9.98 8.73
CA PHE A 607 12.07 9.07 7.78
C PHE A 607 12.45 9.77 6.48
N ARG A 608 13.70 9.60 6.06
CA ARG A 608 14.29 10.24 4.86
C ARG A 608 14.92 9.24 3.89
N SER A 609 14.84 7.94 4.15
CA SER A 609 15.50 6.90 3.34
C SER A 609 17.00 7.25 3.16
N ASP A 610 17.51 7.26 1.93
CA ASP A 610 18.85 7.65 1.55
C ASP A 610 18.93 9.06 0.90
N ALA A 611 17.91 9.91 1.09
CA ALA A 611 17.84 11.24 0.46
C ALA A 611 18.93 12.22 0.93
N LEU A 612 19.51 11.99 2.11
CA LEU A 612 20.45 12.91 2.77
C LEU A 612 21.88 12.35 2.87
N TYR A 613 22.12 11.17 2.31
CA TYR A 613 23.44 10.54 2.33
C TYR A 613 23.63 9.61 1.14
N SER A 614 24.88 9.25 0.87
CA SER A 614 25.24 8.10 0.04
C SER A 614 26.08 7.12 0.84
N CYS A 615 25.98 5.83 0.53
CA CYS A 615 26.76 4.77 1.13
C CYS A 615 27.76 4.21 0.12
N SER A 616 29.03 4.06 0.51
CA SER A 616 30.08 3.52 -0.36
C SER A 616 29.98 2.00 -0.59
N SER A 617 29.09 1.32 0.13
CA SER A 617 28.91 -0.13 0.04
C SER A 617 27.44 -0.48 -0.23
N ASP A 618 27.17 -1.18 -1.31
CA ASP A 618 25.87 -1.74 -1.65
C ASP A 618 25.46 -2.92 -0.76
N GLU A 619 26.36 -3.40 0.10
CA GLU A 619 26.14 -4.55 0.98
C GLU A 619 25.38 -4.19 2.25
N PHE A 620 25.28 -2.90 2.57
CA PHE A 620 24.51 -2.42 3.69
C PHE A 620 23.07 -2.10 3.27
N TYR A 621 22.13 -2.64 4.03
CA TYR A 621 20.77 -2.09 4.02
C TYR A 621 20.71 -0.96 5.04
N SER A 622 20.34 0.26 4.62
CA SER A 622 20.35 1.43 5.49
C SER A 622 19.14 2.35 5.25
N ALA A 623 18.82 3.13 6.28
CA ALA A 623 17.79 4.16 6.23
C ALA A 623 18.19 5.35 7.11
N GLY A 624 17.91 6.56 6.62
CA GLY A 624 18.18 7.82 7.29
C GLY A 624 16.92 8.44 7.90
N TYR A 625 17.12 9.17 8.98
CA TYR A 625 16.10 9.87 9.76
C TYR A 625 16.59 11.27 10.10
N LEU A 626 15.71 12.26 9.98
CA LEU A 626 15.98 13.62 10.43
C LEU A 626 15.25 13.85 11.76
N THR A 627 16.01 14.13 12.83
CA THR A 627 15.44 14.41 14.16
C THR A 627 14.81 15.81 14.21
N ALA A 628 14.03 16.08 15.26
CA ALA A 628 13.47 17.41 15.49
C ALA A 628 14.55 18.50 15.68
N ASP A 629 15.71 18.12 16.23
CA ASP A 629 16.85 19.02 16.42
C ASP A 629 17.70 19.23 15.15
N GLY A 630 17.31 18.56 14.04
CA GLY A 630 17.99 18.66 12.76
C GLY A 630 19.17 17.70 12.59
N ASP A 631 19.40 16.78 13.52
CA ASP A 631 20.44 15.76 13.39
C ASP A 631 20.02 14.68 12.37
N LEU A 632 21.00 14.18 11.61
CA LEU A 632 20.82 13.03 10.74
C LEU A 632 21.20 11.75 11.49
N VAL A 633 20.28 10.81 11.60
CA VAL A 633 20.51 9.46 12.13
C VAL A 633 20.44 8.46 10.98
N ILE A 634 21.48 7.66 10.78
CA ILE A 634 21.51 6.56 9.81
C ILE A 634 21.52 5.25 10.58
N MET A 635 20.57 4.39 10.26
CA MET A 635 20.60 3.01 10.71
C MET A 635 21.02 2.11 9.54
N ALA A 636 21.94 1.18 9.80
CA ALA A 636 22.47 0.28 8.79
C ALA A 636 22.63 -1.14 9.33
N THR A 637 22.37 -2.16 8.50
CA THR A 637 22.56 -3.57 8.84
C THR A 637 23.27 -4.33 7.72
N LEU A 638 23.98 -5.41 8.10
CA LEU A 638 24.60 -6.35 7.21
C LEU A 638 24.00 -7.73 7.44
N SER A 639 23.50 -8.40 6.38
CA SER A 639 22.76 -9.66 6.54
C SER A 639 23.37 -10.88 5.85
N HIS A 640 24.24 -10.70 4.86
CA HIS A 640 24.67 -11.80 3.97
C HIS A 640 26.19 -12.03 3.92
N LEU A 641 27.02 -11.06 4.29
CA LEU A 641 28.46 -11.22 4.42
C LEU A 641 28.86 -11.36 5.90
N ASP A 642 29.93 -12.09 6.18
CA ASP A 642 30.44 -12.23 7.55
C ASP A 642 30.89 -10.89 8.12
N LYS A 643 31.46 -10.04 7.26
CA LYS A 643 31.94 -8.70 7.62
C LYS A 643 32.03 -7.80 6.40
N CYS A 644 31.67 -6.53 6.57
CA CYS A 644 31.80 -5.54 5.52
C CYS A 644 32.19 -4.16 6.10
N LYS A 645 32.91 -3.37 5.29
CA LYS A 645 33.22 -1.96 5.58
C LYS A 645 32.53 -1.04 4.60
N GLY A 646 32.05 0.09 5.09
CA GLY A 646 31.47 1.15 4.28
C GLY A 646 31.59 2.49 4.96
N SER A 647 31.45 3.56 4.19
CA SER A 647 31.38 4.94 4.68
C SER A 647 30.13 5.62 4.18
N PHE A 648 29.64 6.58 4.94
CA PHE A 648 28.48 7.40 4.60
C PHE A 648 28.95 8.82 4.30
N GLU A 649 28.67 9.28 3.08
CA GLU A 649 28.85 10.69 2.72
C GLU A 649 27.56 11.43 3.05
N THR A 650 27.64 12.41 3.93
CA THR A 650 26.49 13.13 4.52
C THR A 650 26.65 14.63 4.31
N PRO A 651 26.37 15.16 3.10
CA PRO A 651 26.58 16.59 2.81
C PRO A 651 25.86 17.50 3.81
N GLY A 652 26.59 18.44 4.43
CA GLY A 652 26.07 19.35 5.45
C GLY A 652 25.97 18.78 6.86
N PHE A 653 26.50 17.56 7.08
CA PHE A 653 26.52 16.92 8.40
C PHE A 653 27.90 16.34 8.70
N LYS A 654 28.31 16.40 9.97
CA LYS A 654 29.53 15.77 10.48
C LYS A 654 29.21 14.65 11.46
N PHE A 655 30.02 13.61 11.42
CA PHE A 655 29.86 12.45 12.32
C PHE A 655 30.02 12.88 13.79
N ASP A 656 29.11 12.42 14.64
CA ASP A 656 29.10 12.65 16.09
C ASP A 656 29.39 11.36 16.86
N SER A 657 28.54 10.33 16.69
CA SER A 657 28.61 9.11 17.47
C SER A 657 28.03 7.90 16.73
N ALA A 658 28.38 6.71 17.22
CA ALA A 658 27.82 5.45 16.78
C ALA A 658 27.51 4.53 17.95
N ASP A 659 26.46 3.72 17.80
CA ASP A 659 26.15 2.60 18.69
C ASP A 659 25.76 1.36 17.87
N PHE A 660 25.91 0.18 18.47
CA PHE A 660 25.78 -1.08 17.74
C PHE A 660 24.92 -2.08 18.50
N LEU A 661 24.03 -2.75 17.78
CA LEU A 661 23.40 -4.01 18.19
C LEU A 661 24.18 -5.14 17.50
N GLY A 662 24.96 -5.93 18.28
CA GLY A 662 25.88 -6.92 17.74
C GLY A 662 27.30 -6.41 17.53
N GLY A 663 28.05 -7.01 16.62
CA GLY A 663 29.45 -6.68 16.36
C GLY A 663 29.63 -5.55 15.35
N GLY A 664 30.40 -4.54 15.72
CA GLY A 664 30.72 -3.42 14.81
C GLY A 664 31.61 -2.37 15.44
N LYS A 665 32.16 -1.51 14.61
CA LYS A 665 32.92 -0.34 15.03
C LYS A 665 32.82 0.78 14.00
N ALA A 666 32.96 2.02 14.46
CA ALA A 666 33.08 3.19 13.60
C ALA A 666 34.43 3.91 13.88
N ASP A 667 34.99 4.49 12.85
CA ASP A 667 36.12 5.38 13.01
C ASP A 667 35.67 6.82 13.34
N LYS A 668 36.63 7.72 13.55
CA LYS A 668 36.36 9.12 13.87
C LYS A 668 35.69 9.93 12.75
N LYS A 669 35.60 9.38 11.55
CA LYS A 669 34.95 10.00 10.38
C LYS A 669 33.59 9.34 10.05
N GLY A 670 33.16 8.34 10.83
CA GLY A 670 31.92 7.64 10.61
C GLY A 670 32.01 6.50 9.58
N ALA A 671 33.22 6.10 9.16
CA ALA A 671 33.34 4.84 8.39
C ALA A 671 33.11 3.65 9.32
N VAL A 672 32.28 2.73 8.88
CA VAL A 672 31.72 1.63 9.69
C VAL A 672 32.23 0.29 9.20
N GLU A 673 32.53 -0.58 10.14
CA GLU A 673 32.72 -2.01 9.88
C GLU A 673 31.66 -2.76 10.67
N LEU A 674 30.79 -3.52 9.97
CA LEU A 674 29.75 -4.34 10.57
C LEU A 674 30.07 -5.84 10.39
N GLU A 675 29.76 -6.59 11.41
CA GLU A 675 29.70 -8.03 11.36
C GLU A 675 28.29 -8.49 10.90
N ARG A 676 28.20 -9.74 10.43
CA ARG A 676 26.93 -10.32 9.98
C ARG A 676 25.85 -10.23 11.06
N PHE A 677 24.65 -9.82 10.64
CA PHE A 677 23.48 -9.62 11.50
C PHE A 677 23.60 -8.52 12.58
N SER A 678 24.57 -7.64 12.44
CA SER A 678 24.67 -6.47 13.30
C SER A 678 23.90 -5.28 12.75
N VAL A 679 23.51 -4.36 13.63
CA VAL A 679 22.92 -3.08 13.27
C VAL A 679 23.76 -1.96 13.86
N ALA A 680 24.07 -0.93 13.04
CA ALA A 680 24.63 0.33 13.51
C ALA A 680 23.55 1.41 13.55
N LEU A 681 23.60 2.26 14.58
CA LEU A 681 22.97 3.56 14.63
C LEU A 681 24.09 4.60 14.61
N LEU A 682 24.12 5.45 13.58
CA LEU A 682 25.11 6.48 13.37
C LEU A 682 24.44 7.85 13.49
N LYS A 683 24.98 8.71 14.31
CA LYS A 683 24.49 10.07 14.47
C LYS A 683 25.44 11.07 13.82
N PHE A 684 24.88 12.00 13.07
CA PHE A 684 25.54 13.11 12.43
C PHE A 684 24.84 14.40 12.82
N VAL A 685 25.61 15.44 13.15
CA VAL A 685 25.07 16.74 13.52
C VAL A 685 25.33 17.75 12.39
N PRO A 686 24.49 18.78 12.20
CA PRO A 686 24.71 19.78 11.17
C PRO A 686 26.10 20.37 11.25
N GLU A 687 26.73 20.60 10.09
CA GLU A 687 27.96 21.42 10.01
C GLU A 687 27.58 22.88 10.31
N ALA A 688 28.43 23.57 11.13
CA ALA A 688 28.19 24.94 11.56
C ALA A 688 28.32 25.93 10.41
#